data_8637149fb7f27118dffd29915d2275ae
#
_entry.id   8637149fb7f27118dffd29915d2275ae
#
_cell.length_a   1.000
_cell.length_b   1.000
_cell.length_c   1.000
_cell.angle_alpha   90.00
_cell.angle_beta   90.00
_cell.angle_gamma   90.00
#
_symmetry.space_group_name_H-M   'P 1'
#
loop_
_entity.id
_entity.type
_entity.pdbx_description
1 polymer ?
#
loop_
_entity_poly.entity_id
_entity_poly.type
_entity_poly.pdbx_seq_one_letter_code
_entity_poly.pdbx_strand_id
1 'polypeptide(L)'
;VRGATRLVPPAVAAWVAAVILVSIPSAAVPVALIALVATCITTGVAVARARHPSHTARPVSPWWAWSALVLLAVFLAATAVAARAPSRTPDVLTDAADAGRLTSIRLVVTEKSILDDDRASPWERRADAPGSDSGESTGESAQRIRGTVTEVHEGGSRVALAAPVVLFATVPSRHPVPLGAVIEADTSVRKTAPGDAAAFLLFARQPATVVEGAPWYLGWAADLRAGLVKRAAELPGRGGELLPGLSVGDTTAVSDELDTAMKTSALSHLTAVSGANCAVIVAVLTLLLAAFSAPRWLRISGALVGLGLFVVLVTPEPSVIRAGLMALAVLLALGAGRPTAGLPVLSLVVIVIVVSDPWLSRSFGFVLSALATGGLLLLTRPLTRWLSVWLPRPLAAAFAIPLAAQIACQPVLLLLNPDIPVLGVPANLLAAPAAPVATLLGLAACLLVPAIPVLATVALWLGWLPATWIAAIAATVDRLPVASVPWLPGAGGAVLFAVLTATGILAVLAVRVGRRTVAAVCTGVLVIAGGAWAGTLTGERLVPAMSLPQDWSVAACDVGQGDAILIRSAGAVALIDTGVAPDALTACLDTLAIGTLDLVILTHFDLDHVGGVDAIVGKADLVLTGRPENAADERMLDDLAAGGATVRRADAGMSGTLGTAHWRVLWPPPRAGPLWTGNAASVTVVVEPAEPDGIRSLFLGDLDERAQKRILAGHGLRGPVDLVKVAHHGSADQSARMYEEAAARIGLVPVGADNDYGHPAPDLLDMLAAAGTTPLRTDLCGLIVVGGTAAAPVVWTEMPC
;
A
#
# COMPACT_ATOMS: atom_id res chain seq x y z
N VAL A 1 -32.72 18.89 -14.03
CA VAL A 1 -31.92 17.63 -14.00
C VAL A 1 -31.38 17.27 -15.39
N ARG A 2 -32.17 17.37 -16.48
CA ARG A 2 -31.74 16.98 -17.85
C ARG A 2 -30.55 17.76 -18.43
N GLY A 3 -30.24 18.98 -17.94
CA GLY A 3 -29.09 19.75 -18.39
C GLY A 3 -27.80 19.43 -17.66
N ALA A 4 -27.88 19.00 -16.39
CA ALA A 4 -26.75 18.79 -15.52
C ALA A 4 -25.96 17.49 -15.81
N THR A 5 -26.53 16.54 -16.54
CA THR A 5 -25.88 15.24 -16.86
C THR A 5 -25.28 15.17 -18.26
N ARG A 6 -25.37 16.25 -19.05
CA ARG A 6 -24.95 16.24 -20.47
C ARG A 6 -23.45 15.97 -20.70
N LEU A 7 -22.58 16.40 -19.78
CA LEU A 7 -21.14 16.22 -19.88
C LEU A 7 -20.63 14.92 -19.26
N VAL A 8 -21.48 14.18 -18.53
CA VAL A 8 -21.07 12.92 -17.88
C VAL A 8 -20.65 11.85 -18.91
N PRO A 9 -21.45 11.52 -19.93
CA PRO A 9 -21.04 10.53 -20.93
C PRO A 9 -19.74 10.89 -21.66
N PRO A 10 -19.51 12.14 -22.14
CA PRO A 10 -18.23 12.56 -22.68
C PRO A 10 -17.06 12.38 -21.74
N ALA A 11 -17.21 12.74 -20.44
CA ALA A 11 -16.16 12.59 -19.45
C ALA A 11 -15.80 11.12 -19.20
N VAL A 12 -16.81 10.26 -19.05
CA VAL A 12 -16.61 8.82 -18.89
C VAL A 12 -15.94 8.22 -20.12
N ALA A 13 -16.40 8.59 -21.33
CA ALA A 13 -15.82 8.07 -22.56
C ALA A 13 -14.35 8.51 -22.75
N ALA A 14 -14.03 9.77 -22.47
CA ALA A 14 -12.65 10.26 -22.50
C ALA A 14 -11.77 9.51 -21.49
N TRP A 15 -12.27 9.30 -20.28
CA TRP A 15 -11.54 8.59 -19.23
C TRP A 15 -11.29 7.13 -19.61
N VAL A 16 -12.32 6.40 -20.03
CA VAL A 16 -12.19 4.99 -20.45
C VAL A 16 -11.24 4.87 -21.65
N ALA A 17 -11.38 5.76 -22.64
CA ALA A 17 -10.47 5.79 -23.78
C ALA A 17 -9.01 6.02 -23.35
N ALA A 18 -8.76 6.96 -22.42
CA ALA A 18 -7.41 7.19 -21.90
C ALA A 18 -6.87 5.97 -21.15
N VAL A 19 -7.63 5.37 -20.23
CA VAL A 19 -7.22 4.15 -19.49
C VAL A 19 -6.79 3.03 -20.42
N ILE A 20 -7.52 2.81 -21.52
CA ILE A 20 -7.21 1.77 -22.49
C ILE A 20 -5.99 2.16 -23.35
N LEU A 21 -5.97 3.39 -23.85
CA LEU A 21 -4.96 3.82 -24.82
C LEU A 21 -3.58 4.05 -24.20
N VAL A 22 -3.48 4.43 -22.92
CA VAL A 22 -2.16 4.50 -22.24
C VAL A 22 -1.52 3.12 -22.10
N SER A 23 -2.31 2.05 -22.05
CA SER A 23 -1.81 0.67 -22.04
C SER A 23 -1.42 0.15 -23.42
N ILE A 24 -2.00 0.72 -24.50
CA ILE A 24 -1.76 0.34 -25.89
C ILE A 24 -1.55 1.63 -26.72
N PRO A 25 -0.43 2.35 -26.51
CA PRO A 25 -0.22 3.66 -27.17
C PRO A 25 -0.23 3.59 -28.71
N SER A 26 0.14 2.47 -29.30
CA SER A 26 0.09 2.25 -30.76
C SER A 26 -1.31 2.36 -31.36
N ALA A 27 -2.35 2.11 -30.57
CA ALA A 27 -3.75 2.26 -31.01
C ALA A 27 -4.24 3.72 -30.93
N ALA A 28 -3.50 4.65 -30.33
CA ALA A 28 -3.98 6.00 -30.07
C ALA A 28 -4.22 6.79 -31.37
N VAL A 29 -3.30 6.72 -32.35
CA VAL A 29 -3.43 7.42 -33.63
C VAL A 29 -4.64 6.92 -34.45
N PRO A 30 -4.81 5.61 -34.72
CA PRO A 30 -5.98 5.11 -35.44
C PRO A 30 -7.30 5.43 -34.72
N VAL A 31 -7.36 5.32 -33.40
CA VAL A 31 -8.55 5.68 -32.62
C VAL A 31 -8.87 7.19 -32.74
N ALA A 32 -7.86 8.06 -32.68
CA ALA A 32 -8.05 9.50 -32.87
C ALA A 32 -8.62 9.81 -34.25
N LEU A 33 -8.09 9.22 -35.34
CA LEU A 33 -8.58 9.41 -36.67
C LEU A 33 -10.04 8.93 -36.84
N ILE A 34 -10.36 7.75 -36.36
CA ILE A 34 -11.73 7.21 -36.41
C ILE A 34 -12.68 8.12 -35.63
N ALA A 35 -12.31 8.52 -34.40
CA ALA A 35 -13.12 9.41 -33.58
C ALA A 35 -13.33 10.80 -34.24
N LEU A 36 -12.31 11.36 -34.90
CA LEU A 36 -12.40 12.62 -35.64
C LEU A 36 -13.40 12.51 -36.77
N VAL A 37 -13.24 11.50 -37.65
CA VAL A 37 -14.15 11.27 -38.80
C VAL A 37 -15.58 11.08 -38.30
N ALA A 38 -15.80 10.26 -37.29
CA ALA A 38 -17.10 10.04 -36.70
C ALA A 38 -17.68 11.33 -36.06
N THR A 39 -16.87 12.18 -35.44
CA THR A 39 -17.28 13.49 -34.90
C THR A 39 -17.73 14.42 -36.08
N CYS A 40 -16.96 14.47 -37.12
CA CYS A 40 -17.32 15.28 -38.31
C CYS A 40 -18.64 14.80 -38.94
N ILE A 41 -18.81 13.49 -39.10
CA ILE A 41 -20.05 12.92 -39.67
C ILE A 41 -21.25 13.24 -38.80
N THR A 42 -21.15 12.97 -37.48
CA THR A 42 -22.26 13.18 -36.53
C THR A 42 -22.63 14.66 -36.42
N THR A 43 -21.63 15.55 -36.41
CA THR A 43 -21.83 17.00 -36.40
C THR A 43 -22.46 17.48 -37.70
N GLY A 44 -21.96 17.00 -38.86
CA GLY A 44 -22.52 17.31 -40.18
C GLY A 44 -23.99 16.90 -40.31
N VAL A 45 -24.33 15.69 -39.86
CA VAL A 45 -25.72 15.20 -39.82
C VAL A 45 -26.58 16.05 -38.87
N ALA A 46 -26.06 16.41 -37.69
CA ALA A 46 -26.79 17.27 -36.77
C ALA A 46 -27.08 18.66 -37.33
N VAL A 47 -26.10 19.28 -38.02
CA VAL A 47 -26.23 20.59 -38.67
C VAL A 47 -27.16 20.51 -39.88
N ALA A 48 -27.03 19.50 -40.75
CA ALA A 48 -27.89 19.31 -41.92
C ALA A 48 -29.37 19.18 -41.49
N ARG A 49 -29.65 18.37 -40.45
CA ARG A 49 -31.00 18.21 -39.89
C ARG A 49 -31.53 19.48 -39.20
N ALA A 50 -30.66 20.28 -38.61
CA ALA A 50 -31.06 21.57 -38.05
C ALA A 50 -31.39 22.64 -39.08
N ARG A 51 -30.77 22.57 -40.29
CA ARG A 51 -30.99 23.53 -41.40
C ARG A 51 -32.22 23.21 -42.24
N HIS A 52 -32.69 21.96 -42.30
CA HIS A 52 -33.87 21.53 -43.04
C HIS A 52 -34.94 20.97 -42.11
N PRO A 53 -35.65 21.84 -41.38
CA PRO A 53 -36.80 21.41 -40.60
C PRO A 53 -37.94 21.08 -41.56
N SER A 54 -38.17 19.83 -41.88
CA SER A 54 -39.36 19.40 -42.59
C SER A 54 -40.59 19.68 -41.73
N HIS A 55 -41.69 20.21 -42.28
CA HIS A 55 -42.90 20.56 -41.54
C HIS A 55 -43.55 19.39 -40.79
N THR A 56 -43.07 18.14 -40.94
CA THR A 56 -43.55 16.93 -40.30
C THR A 56 -42.50 16.28 -39.38
N ALA A 57 -41.30 16.86 -39.26
CA ALA A 57 -40.22 16.24 -38.51
C ALA A 57 -40.32 16.53 -36.98
N ARG A 58 -40.26 15.47 -36.19
CA ARG A 58 -40.01 15.53 -34.75
C ARG A 58 -38.75 16.38 -34.49
N PRO A 59 -38.72 17.15 -33.38
CA PRO A 59 -37.56 17.97 -33.03
C PRO A 59 -36.27 17.13 -33.12
N VAL A 60 -35.23 17.72 -33.71
CA VAL A 60 -33.92 17.04 -33.90
C VAL A 60 -33.56 16.31 -32.60
N SER A 61 -33.46 14.99 -32.69
CA SER A 61 -33.16 14.15 -31.54
C SER A 61 -31.84 14.63 -30.94
N PRO A 62 -31.79 14.98 -29.66
CA PRO A 62 -30.57 15.45 -28.98
C PRO A 62 -29.41 14.44 -29.02
N TRP A 63 -29.67 13.21 -29.43
CA TRP A 63 -28.69 12.12 -29.49
C TRP A 63 -27.50 12.41 -30.41
N TRP A 64 -27.70 13.10 -31.59
CA TRP A 64 -26.60 13.41 -32.48
C TRP A 64 -25.60 14.39 -31.88
N ALA A 65 -26.10 15.42 -31.18
CA ALA A 65 -25.24 16.36 -30.49
C ALA A 65 -24.48 15.67 -29.29
N TRP A 66 -25.11 14.74 -28.63
CA TRP A 66 -24.47 13.96 -27.56
C TRP A 66 -23.39 13.03 -28.08
N SER A 67 -23.68 12.31 -29.20
CA SER A 67 -22.71 11.44 -29.85
C SER A 67 -21.50 12.23 -30.34
N ALA A 68 -21.70 13.40 -30.91
CA ALA A 68 -20.61 14.27 -31.33
C ALA A 68 -19.72 14.71 -30.16
N LEU A 69 -20.31 15.08 -29.01
CA LEU A 69 -19.53 15.46 -27.81
C LEU A 69 -18.75 14.27 -27.22
N VAL A 70 -19.33 13.08 -27.21
CA VAL A 70 -18.65 11.85 -26.74
C VAL A 70 -17.46 11.53 -27.65
N LEU A 71 -17.68 11.53 -28.97
CA LEU A 71 -16.63 11.26 -29.96
C LEU A 71 -15.52 12.31 -29.94
N LEU A 72 -15.87 13.58 -29.74
CA LEU A 72 -14.91 14.67 -29.59
C LEU A 72 -14.05 14.46 -28.34
N ALA A 73 -14.65 14.06 -27.23
CA ALA A 73 -13.93 13.79 -25.99
C ALA A 73 -12.96 12.59 -26.13
N VAL A 74 -13.39 11.53 -26.81
CA VAL A 74 -12.52 10.39 -27.17
C VAL A 74 -11.39 10.82 -28.11
N PHE A 75 -11.70 11.62 -29.12
CA PHE A 75 -10.69 12.18 -30.04
C PHE A 75 -9.62 12.96 -29.29
N LEU A 76 -10.02 13.86 -28.37
CA LEU A 76 -9.09 14.68 -27.59
C LEU A 76 -8.20 13.80 -26.69
N ALA A 77 -8.77 12.82 -26.01
CA ALA A 77 -8.03 11.89 -25.17
C ALA A 77 -7.03 11.05 -26.00
N ALA A 78 -7.47 10.49 -27.15
CA ALA A 78 -6.61 9.70 -28.02
C ALA A 78 -5.47 10.52 -28.61
N THR A 79 -5.75 11.76 -29.03
CA THR A 79 -4.73 12.70 -29.54
C THR A 79 -3.71 13.05 -28.46
N ALA A 80 -4.16 13.25 -27.21
CA ALA A 80 -3.27 13.53 -26.09
C ALA A 80 -2.32 12.36 -25.79
N VAL A 81 -2.82 11.11 -25.86
CA VAL A 81 -1.96 9.91 -25.73
C VAL A 81 -0.97 9.83 -26.89
N ALA A 82 -1.46 9.96 -28.16
CA ALA A 82 -0.60 9.88 -29.34
C ALA A 82 0.53 10.92 -29.34
N ALA A 83 0.23 12.14 -28.88
CA ALA A 83 1.21 13.23 -28.83
C ALA A 83 2.30 13.03 -27.75
N ARG A 84 1.97 12.37 -26.62
CA ARG A 84 2.87 12.25 -25.48
C ARG A 84 3.59 10.92 -25.35
N ALA A 85 3.02 9.84 -25.92
CA ALA A 85 3.62 8.51 -25.82
C ALA A 85 5.09 8.47 -26.31
N PRO A 86 5.46 9.09 -27.45
CA PRO A 86 6.84 9.06 -27.93
C PRO A 86 7.83 9.76 -27.01
N SER A 87 7.45 10.86 -26.37
CA SER A 87 8.34 11.60 -25.47
C SER A 87 8.58 10.87 -24.15
N ARG A 88 7.70 9.94 -23.75
CA ARG A 88 7.84 9.17 -22.53
C ARG A 88 8.88 8.06 -22.62
N THR A 89 9.08 7.49 -23.80
CA THR A 89 10.01 6.37 -24.05
C THR A 89 11.07 6.76 -25.08
N PRO A 90 11.97 7.71 -24.73
CA PRO A 90 13.04 8.10 -25.64
C PRO A 90 14.01 6.93 -25.88
N ASP A 91 14.51 6.83 -27.14
CA ASP A 91 15.36 5.72 -27.58
C ASP A 91 16.61 5.56 -26.69
N VAL A 92 17.23 6.67 -26.26
CA VAL A 92 18.44 6.64 -25.39
C VAL A 92 18.22 5.87 -24.09
N LEU A 93 17.12 6.13 -23.38
CA LEU A 93 16.78 5.41 -22.14
C LEU A 93 16.29 3.99 -22.43
N THR A 94 15.62 3.82 -23.57
CA THR A 94 15.13 2.51 -24.02
C THR A 94 16.31 1.56 -24.31
N ASP A 95 17.31 2.04 -25.08
CA ASP A 95 18.51 1.29 -25.42
C ASP A 95 19.41 1.04 -24.20
N ALA A 96 19.48 2.00 -23.27
CA ALA A 96 20.19 1.82 -22.02
C ALA A 96 19.58 0.71 -21.15
N ALA A 97 18.23 0.67 -21.07
CA ALA A 97 17.50 -0.35 -20.34
C ALA A 97 17.66 -1.75 -20.96
N ASP A 98 17.59 -1.86 -22.29
CA ASP A 98 17.73 -3.14 -23.00
C ASP A 98 19.17 -3.68 -22.95
N ALA A 99 20.15 -2.79 -22.95
CA ALA A 99 21.56 -3.15 -22.85
C ALA A 99 22.07 -3.33 -21.41
N GLY A 100 21.27 -3.04 -20.39
CA GLY A 100 21.69 -3.05 -18.98
C GLY A 100 22.83 -2.07 -18.66
N ARG A 101 22.94 -0.97 -19.45
CA ARG A 101 24.04 -0.01 -19.30
C ARG A 101 23.77 0.97 -18.16
N LEU A 102 24.86 1.34 -17.47
CA LEU A 102 24.85 2.46 -16.54
C LEU A 102 24.75 3.78 -17.30
N THR A 103 23.90 4.67 -16.83
CA THR A 103 23.62 5.93 -17.48
C THR A 103 23.60 7.04 -16.44
N SER A 104 24.38 8.10 -16.69
CA SER A 104 24.34 9.30 -15.86
C SER A 104 23.17 10.17 -16.29
N ILE A 105 22.33 10.56 -15.34
CA ILE A 105 21.11 11.29 -15.60
C ILE A 105 21.03 12.58 -14.77
N ARG A 106 20.32 13.56 -15.33
CA ARG A 106 19.87 14.76 -14.61
C ARG A 106 18.36 14.76 -14.52
N LEU A 107 17.83 14.83 -13.31
CA LEU A 107 16.41 14.67 -13.01
C LEU A 107 15.90 15.87 -12.22
N VAL A 108 14.72 16.39 -12.63
CA VAL A 108 13.97 17.40 -11.86
C VAL A 108 12.89 16.70 -11.05
N VAL A 109 12.86 16.93 -9.74
CA VAL A 109 11.87 16.36 -8.82
C VAL A 109 10.50 16.96 -9.09
N THR A 110 9.51 16.13 -9.41
CA THR A 110 8.14 16.57 -9.79
C THR A 110 7.09 16.23 -8.74
N GLU A 111 7.37 15.31 -7.83
CA GLU A 111 6.50 14.95 -6.71
C GLU A 111 7.31 14.93 -5.41
N LYS A 112 6.63 14.86 -4.26
CA LYS A 112 7.28 14.72 -2.96
C LYS A 112 8.08 13.42 -2.92
N SER A 113 9.37 13.50 -2.55
CA SER A 113 10.16 12.30 -2.29
C SER A 113 9.71 11.62 -0.98
N ILE A 114 9.80 10.31 -0.93
CA ILE A 114 9.44 9.49 0.22
C ILE A 114 10.73 8.93 0.80
N LEU A 115 10.95 9.12 2.10
CA LEU A 115 12.01 8.45 2.83
C LEU A 115 11.71 6.97 2.89
N ASP A 116 12.70 6.13 2.62
CA ASP A 116 12.55 4.69 2.50
C ASP A 116 13.33 4.00 3.63
N ASP A 117 13.24 4.55 4.85
CA ASP A 117 14.04 4.11 6.01
C ASP A 117 13.68 2.69 6.49
N ASP A 118 12.44 2.18 6.19
CA ASP A 118 12.00 0.84 6.64
C ASP A 118 11.16 0.07 5.60
N ARG A 119 10.95 0.60 4.40
CA ARG A 119 10.08 -0.01 3.37
C ARG A 119 10.82 -0.48 2.13
N ALA A 120 12.13 -0.61 2.19
CA ALA A 120 12.87 -1.25 1.13
C ALA A 120 12.42 -2.71 1.02
N SER A 121 11.82 -3.06 -0.11
CA SER A 121 11.53 -4.45 -0.44
C SER A 121 12.83 -5.28 -0.33
N PRO A 122 12.75 -6.55 0.02
CA PRO A 122 13.95 -7.40 0.25
C PRO A 122 14.95 -7.41 -0.92
N TRP A 123 14.50 -7.11 -2.15
CA TRP A 123 15.35 -7.01 -3.33
C TRP A 123 16.07 -5.65 -3.46
N GLU A 124 15.55 -4.57 -2.89
CA GLU A 124 16.19 -3.25 -2.85
C GLU A 124 17.39 -3.24 -1.91
N ARG A 125 17.37 -4.04 -0.84
CA ARG A 125 18.49 -4.22 0.10
C ARG A 125 19.69 -4.98 -0.47
N ARG A 126 19.52 -5.76 -1.53
CA ARG A 126 20.62 -6.44 -2.24
C ARG A 126 21.40 -5.56 -3.21
N ALA A 127 21.00 -4.31 -3.44
CA ALA A 127 21.78 -3.32 -4.20
C ALA A 127 22.97 -2.79 -3.39
N ASP A 128 23.01 -3.02 -2.08
CA ASP A 128 24.15 -2.68 -1.24
C ASP A 128 25.25 -3.73 -1.43
N ALA A 129 26.31 -3.34 -2.15
CA ALA A 129 27.47 -4.16 -2.42
C ALA A 129 28.19 -4.55 -1.10
N PRO A 130 28.77 -5.78 -1.00
CA PRO A 130 29.55 -6.17 0.15
C PRO A 130 30.82 -5.31 0.24
N GLY A 131 30.91 -4.45 1.24
CA GLY A 131 32.13 -3.70 1.52
C GLY A 131 31.99 -2.29 2.12
N SER A 132 30.82 -1.81 2.47
CA SER A 132 30.72 -0.55 3.22
C SER A 132 30.69 -0.83 4.72
N ASP A 133 31.86 -0.64 5.38
CA ASP A 133 31.96 -0.55 6.84
C ASP A 133 30.95 0.45 7.38
N SER A 134 30.03 -0.02 8.23
CA SER A 134 29.11 0.81 9.00
C SER A 134 29.86 1.51 10.15
N GLY A 135 30.58 2.56 9.80
CA GLY A 135 31.16 3.48 10.75
C GLY A 135 30.58 4.87 10.57
N GLU A 136 29.92 5.39 11.57
CA GLU A 136 29.32 6.74 11.70
C GLU A 136 28.13 7.00 10.77
N SER A 137 26.96 7.29 11.37
CA SER A 137 25.74 7.70 10.69
C SER A 137 26.02 8.91 9.79
N THR A 138 26.44 8.65 8.56
CA THR A 138 26.45 9.63 7.48
C THR A 138 25.02 10.13 7.37
N GLY A 139 24.77 11.44 7.36
CA GLY A 139 23.43 12.02 7.30
C GLY A 139 22.70 11.73 5.97
N GLU A 140 22.81 10.51 5.48
CA GLU A 140 22.28 9.97 4.23
C GLU A 140 20.99 9.22 4.51
N SER A 141 20.01 9.29 3.60
CA SER A 141 18.78 8.50 3.65
C SER A 141 18.43 7.93 2.28
N ALA A 142 17.94 6.69 2.27
CA ALA A 142 17.35 6.11 1.08
C ALA A 142 16.05 6.82 0.75
N GLN A 143 15.85 7.20 -0.50
CA GLN A 143 14.67 7.94 -0.94
C GLN A 143 14.13 7.40 -2.26
N ARG A 144 12.82 7.31 -2.34
CA ARG A 144 12.10 7.10 -3.59
C ARG A 144 11.63 8.45 -4.15
N ILE A 145 12.20 8.86 -5.28
CA ILE A 145 12.05 10.18 -5.85
C ILE A 145 11.34 10.08 -7.21
N ARG A 146 10.18 10.70 -7.34
CA ARG A 146 9.51 10.85 -8.62
C ARG A 146 9.94 12.13 -9.31
N GLY A 147 10.30 12.00 -10.60
CA GLY A 147 10.78 13.15 -11.34
C GLY A 147 10.69 12.97 -12.85
N THR A 148 11.16 13.97 -13.54
CA THR A 148 11.33 13.96 -14.99
C THR A 148 12.83 14.06 -15.29
N VAL A 149 13.37 13.07 -16.00
CA VAL A 149 14.74 13.16 -16.54
C VAL A 149 14.75 14.23 -17.60
N THR A 150 15.64 15.20 -17.44
CA THR A 150 15.78 16.34 -18.37
C THR A 150 17.02 16.21 -19.26
N GLU A 151 18.06 15.52 -18.78
CA GLU A 151 19.29 15.28 -19.54
C GLU A 151 19.83 13.88 -19.24
N VAL A 152 20.40 13.27 -20.26
CA VAL A 152 21.16 12.02 -20.17
C VAL A 152 22.55 12.24 -20.72
N HIS A 153 23.57 11.77 -20.02
CA HIS A 153 24.95 11.83 -20.45
C HIS A 153 25.37 10.49 -21.05
N GLU A 154 25.60 10.47 -22.35
CA GLU A 154 26.05 9.27 -23.08
C GLU A 154 27.28 9.61 -23.94
N GLY A 155 28.40 8.89 -23.72
CA GLY A 155 29.62 9.02 -24.54
C GLY A 155 30.22 10.44 -24.59
N GLY A 156 30.01 11.27 -23.55
CA GLY A 156 30.48 12.65 -23.49
C GLY A 156 29.54 13.69 -24.13
N SER A 157 28.39 13.27 -24.67
CA SER A 157 27.34 14.14 -25.17
C SER A 157 26.19 14.24 -24.17
N ARG A 158 25.53 15.43 -24.15
CA ARG A 158 24.30 15.65 -23.37
C ARG A 158 23.10 15.57 -24.30
N VAL A 159 22.17 14.68 -23.99
CA VAL A 159 20.92 14.54 -24.74
C VAL A 159 19.79 15.06 -23.86
N ALA A 160 19.14 16.14 -24.28
CA ALA A 160 17.95 16.67 -23.60
C ALA A 160 16.72 15.84 -23.95
N LEU A 161 15.94 15.48 -22.94
CA LEU A 161 14.71 14.69 -23.08
C LEU A 161 13.73 15.02 -21.95
N ALA A 162 12.54 14.43 -21.98
CA ALA A 162 11.53 14.62 -20.92
C ALA A 162 10.81 13.30 -20.65
N ALA A 163 11.41 12.43 -19.84
CA ALA A 163 10.83 11.14 -19.48
C ALA A 163 10.45 11.10 -17.99
N PRO A 164 9.20 10.74 -17.64
CA PRO A 164 8.81 10.57 -16.24
C PRO A 164 9.37 9.28 -15.68
N VAL A 165 10.01 9.36 -14.52
CA VAL A 165 10.73 8.24 -13.89
C VAL A 165 10.51 8.18 -12.39
N VAL A 166 10.82 7.02 -11.79
CA VAL A 166 11.03 6.88 -10.35
C VAL A 166 12.49 6.53 -10.14
N LEU A 167 13.18 7.35 -9.35
CA LEU A 167 14.56 7.13 -8.93
C LEU A 167 14.59 6.59 -7.50
N PHE A 168 15.28 5.48 -7.30
CA PHE A 168 15.64 4.92 -6.01
C PHE A 168 17.11 5.27 -5.76
N ALA A 169 17.36 6.11 -4.76
CA ALA A 169 18.72 6.61 -4.49
C ALA A 169 18.91 6.93 -3.02
N THR A 170 20.12 6.71 -2.53
CA THR A 170 20.59 7.30 -1.29
C THR A 170 20.97 8.76 -1.54
N VAL A 171 20.48 9.68 -0.72
CA VAL A 171 20.75 11.12 -0.83
C VAL A 171 21.41 11.60 0.46
N PRO A 172 22.45 12.47 0.40
CA PRO A 172 23.10 13.04 1.59
C PRO A 172 22.22 14.09 2.26
N SER A 173 21.04 13.68 2.72
CA SER A 173 20.03 14.48 3.41
C SER A 173 19.08 13.59 4.19
N ARG A 174 18.85 13.91 5.45
CA ARG A 174 17.82 13.27 6.29
C ARG A 174 16.41 13.77 6.02
N HIS A 175 16.25 14.72 5.12
CA HIS A 175 14.95 15.28 4.75
C HIS A 175 14.62 14.94 3.30
N PRO A 176 13.34 14.77 2.98
CA PRO A 176 12.89 14.55 1.61
C PRO A 176 13.41 15.63 0.67
N VAL A 177 13.88 15.23 -0.52
CA VAL A 177 14.33 16.19 -1.54
C VAL A 177 13.14 17.06 -1.97
N PRO A 178 13.30 18.40 -1.97
CA PRO A 178 12.18 19.29 -2.24
C PRO A 178 11.77 19.26 -3.72
N LEU A 179 10.49 19.53 -3.96
CA LEU A 179 9.93 19.67 -5.31
C LEU A 179 10.67 20.73 -6.11
N GLY A 180 11.03 20.41 -7.35
CA GLY A 180 11.74 21.28 -8.27
C GLY A 180 13.26 21.26 -8.09
N ALA A 181 13.80 20.54 -7.12
CA ALA A 181 15.25 20.32 -7.02
C ALA A 181 15.75 19.48 -8.20
N VAL A 182 17.02 19.67 -8.56
CA VAL A 182 17.69 18.92 -9.63
C VAL A 182 18.70 17.97 -9.01
N ILE A 183 18.62 16.71 -9.40
CA ILE A 183 19.46 15.61 -8.93
C ILE A 183 20.27 15.06 -10.10
N GLU A 184 21.54 14.76 -9.84
CA GLU A 184 22.38 13.96 -10.73
C GLU A 184 22.70 12.61 -10.07
N ALA A 185 22.61 11.54 -10.86
CA ALA A 185 22.88 10.18 -10.40
C ALA A 185 23.31 9.27 -11.56
N ASP A 186 24.23 8.34 -11.26
CA ASP A 186 24.57 7.23 -12.14
C ASP A 186 23.64 6.06 -11.84
N THR A 187 22.82 5.68 -12.82
CA THR A 187 21.71 4.77 -12.62
C THR A 187 21.71 3.58 -13.57
N SER A 188 21.21 2.45 -13.09
CA SER A 188 20.70 1.40 -13.96
C SER A 188 19.23 1.68 -14.29
N VAL A 189 18.85 1.42 -15.54
CA VAL A 189 17.54 1.77 -16.09
C VAL A 189 16.72 0.51 -16.30
N ARG A 190 15.45 0.50 -15.85
CA ARG A 190 14.47 -0.55 -16.17
C ARG A 190 13.22 0.05 -16.78
N LYS A 191 12.66 -0.58 -17.81
CA LYS A 191 11.38 -0.19 -18.41
C LYS A 191 10.21 -0.61 -17.51
N THR A 192 9.16 0.20 -17.50
CA THR A 192 7.87 -0.13 -16.88
C THR A 192 6.84 -0.50 -17.96
N ALA A 193 5.65 -0.91 -17.55
CA ALA A 193 4.56 -1.11 -18.49
C ALA A 193 4.07 0.23 -19.10
N PRO A 194 3.62 0.25 -20.35
CA PRO A 194 3.23 1.50 -21.03
C PRO A 194 2.17 2.33 -20.31
N GLY A 195 1.31 1.69 -19.52
CA GLY A 195 0.24 2.34 -18.76
C GLY A 195 0.68 2.88 -17.39
N ASP A 196 1.93 2.69 -16.97
CA ASP A 196 2.41 3.13 -15.67
C ASP A 196 2.67 4.63 -15.62
N ALA A 197 2.58 5.22 -14.44
CA ALA A 197 2.80 6.65 -14.24
C ALA A 197 4.24 7.06 -14.59
N ALA A 198 5.23 6.28 -14.16
CA ALA A 198 6.62 6.40 -14.60
C ALA A 198 6.88 5.52 -15.83
N ALA A 199 7.70 5.96 -16.75
CA ALA A 199 8.10 5.18 -17.92
C ALA A 199 9.33 4.30 -17.66
N PHE A 200 10.15 4.68 -16.67
CA PHE A 200 11.32 3.92 -16.25
C PHE A 200 11.47 3.96 -14.73
N LEU A 201 12.05 2.88 -14.19
CA LEU A 201 12.61 2.81 -12.85
C LEU A 201 14.12 2.97 -12.95
N LEU A 202 14.67 3.83 -12.13
CA LEU A 202 16.09 4.15 -12.08
C LEU A 202 16.64 3.78 -10.70
N PHE A 203 17.73 3.03 -10.67
CA PHE A 203 18.39 2.61 -9.43
C PHE A 203 19.78 3.21 -9.39
N ALA A 204 20.01 4.15 -8.48
CA ALA A 204 21.32 4.77 -8.30
C ALA A 204 22.31 3.77 -7.69
N ARG A 205 23.50 3.69 -8.21
CA ARG A 205 24.60 2.83 -7.67
C ARG A 205 25.47 3.54 -6.64
N GLN A 206 25.46 4.86 -6.64
CA GLN A 206 26.17 5.72 -5.70
C GLN A 206 25.19 6.73 -5.15
N PRO A 207 25.47 7.34 -3.99
CA PRO A 207 24.62 8.40 -3.47
C PRO A 207 24.39 9.49 -4.51
N ALA A 208 23.12 9.83 -4.71
CA ALA A 208 22.73 10.84 -5.68
C ALA A 208 23.05 12.25 -5.15
N THR A 209 23.47 13.13 -6.02
CA THR A 209 23.84 14.49 -5.64
C THR A 209 22.74 15.49 -6.02
N VAL A 210 22.37 16.36 -5.09
CA VAL A 210 21.47 17.49 -5.36
C VAL A 210 22.32 18.63 -5.93
N VAL A 211 22.19 18.87 -7.24
CA VAL A 211 22.99 19.88 -7.97
C VAL A 211 22.37 21.27 -7.84
N GLU A 212 21.03 21.35 -7.89
CA GLU A 212 20.29 22.60 -7.76
C GLU A 212 19.18 22.41 -6.74
N GLY A 213 19.07 23.32 -5.79
CA GLY A 213 17.96 23.35 -4.83
C GLY A 213 16.63 23.71 -5.50
N ALA A 214 15.54 23.62 -4.74
CA ALA A 214 14.23 24.05 -5.23
C ALA A 214 14.26 25.52 -5.66
N PRO A 215 13.57 25.88 -6.77
CA PRO A 215 13.41 27.26 -7.16
C PRO A 215 12.76 28.08 -6.03
N TRP A 216 13.10 29.37 -5.92
CA TRP A 216 12.61 30.23 -4.83
C TRP A 216 11.09 30.23 -4.67
N TYR A 217 10.35 30.06 -5.79
CA TYR A 217 8.88 30.05 -5.79
C TYR A 217 8.29 28.70 -5.27
N LEU A 218 9.10 27.67 -5.06
CA LEU A 218 8.74 26.39 -4.43
C LEU A 218 9.46 26.20 -3.08
N GLY A 219 10.67 26.75 -2.94
CA GLY A 219 11.51 26.58 -1.75
C GLY A 219 10.84 27.10 -0.47
N TRP A 220 10.18 28.27 -0.52
CA TRP A 220 9.45 28.82 0.64
C TRP A 220 8.41 27.83 1.20
N ALA A 221 7.74 27.07 0.33
CA ALA A 221 6.74 26.10 0.74
C ALA A 221 7.39 24.88 1.44
N ALA A 222 8.54 24.43 0.95
CA ALA A 222 9.31 23.37 1.58
C ALA A 222 9.80 23.79 2.98
N ASP A 223 10.34 25.00 3.11
CA ASP A 223 10.84 25.55 4.38
C ASP A 223 9.71 25.68 5.42
N LEU A 224 8.52 26.14 5.00
CA LEU A 224 7.36 26.24 5.87
C LEU A 224 6.88 24.87 6.36
N ARG A 225 6.82 23.87 5.47
CA ARG A 225 6.44 22.49 5.86
C ARG A 225 7.46 21.90 6.83
N ALA A 226 8.76 22.00 6.52
CA ALA A 226 9.82 21.51 7.39
C ALA A 226 9.79 22.17 8.77
N GLY A 227 9.53 23.48 8.82
CA GLY A 227 9.35 24.23 10.07
C GLY A 227 8.13 23.76 10.87
N LEU A 228 7.02 23.43 10.20
CA LEU A 228 5.83 22.88 10.85
C LEU A 228 6.11 21.48 11.42
N VAL A 229 6.67 20.56 10.61
CA VAL A 229 6.98 19.18 11.02
C VAL A 229 7.90 19.18 12.23
N LYS A 230 9.00 19.96 12.18
CA LYS A 230 9.94 20.09 13.30
C LYS A 230 9.27 20.52 14.60
N ARG A 231 8.34 21.50 14.53
CA ARG A 231 7.62 21.97 15.72
C ARG A 231 6.51 21.03 16.16
N ALA A 232 5.86 20.36 15.25
CA ALA A 232 4.83 19.37 15.57
C ALA A 232 5.43 18.13 16.28
N ALA A 233 6.67 17.77 15.98
CA ALA A 233 7.42 16.70 16.66
C ALA A 233 7.68 16.99 18.15
N GLU A 234 7.60 18.27 18.58
CA GLU A 234 7.70 18.64 20.01
C GLU A 234 6.39 18.41 20.77
N LEU A 235 5.27 18.13 20.08
CA LEU A 235 3.96 17.87 20.69
C LEU A 235 3.85 16.40 21.11
N PRO A 236 3.17 16.12 22.24
CA PRO A 236 3.09 14.76 22.75
C PRO A 236 2.18 13.84 21.93
N GLY A 237 2.59 12.58 21.77
CA GLY A 237 1.78 11.49 21.26
C GLY A 237 1.33 11.65 19.81
N ARG A 238 0.45 10.75 19.37
CA ARG A 238 0.00 10.59 17.97
C ARG A 238 -0.64 11.83 17.33
N GLY A 239 -1.11 12.79 18.13
CA GLY A 239 -1.67 14.06 17.62
C GLY A 239 -0.61 14.97 16.97
N GLY A 240 0.63 14.98 17.53
CA GLY A 240 1.77 15.68 16.94
C GLY A 240 2.20 15.09 15.61
N GLU A 241 2.23 13.76 15.50
CA GLU A 241 2.53 13.03 14.26
C GLU A 241 1.52 13.30 13.15
N LEU A 242 0.23 13.38 13.52
CA LEU A 242 -0.87 13.50 12.55
C LEU A 242 -1.11 14.92 12.05
N LEU A 243 -0.84 15.95 12.86
CA LEU A 243 -1.19 17.34 12.58
C LEU A 243 -0.57 17.89 11.28
N PRO A 244 0.72 17.64 10.92
CA PRO A 244 1.28 18.03 9.63
C PRO A 244 0.57 17.38 8.44
N GLY A 245 0.21 16.11 8.55
CA GLY A 245 -0.56 15.39 7.53
C GLY A 245 -1.91 16.04 7.27
N LEU A 246 -2.68 16.35 8.34
CA LEU A 246 -4.00 16.97 8.23
C LEU A 246 -3.96 18.39 7.66
N SER A 247 -2.87 19.15 7.87
CA SER A 247 -2.79 20.57 7.52
C SER A 247 -2.12 20.83 6.17
N VAL A 248 -0.98 20.20 5.91
CA VAL A 248 -0.16 20.41 4.70
C VAL A 248 0.15 19.15 3.91
N GLY A 249 -0.46 18.00 4.27
CA GLY A 249 -0.25 16.73 3.60
C GLY A 249 1.13 16.11 3.84
N ASP A 250 1.81 16.50 4.92
CA ASP A 250 3.09 15.92 5.28
C ASP A 250 2.94 14.78 6.28
N THR A 251 3.11 13.56 5.80
CA THR A 251 2.95 12.32 6.57
C THR A 251 4.29 11.71 7.01
N THR A 252 5.42 12.42 6.84
CA THR A 252 6.75 11.90 7.18
C THR A 252 6.95 11.61 8.67
N ALA A 253 6.16 12.23 9.52
CA ALA A 253 6.20 12.02 10.97
C ALA A 253 5.17 10.99 11.47
N VAL A 254 4.35 10.40 10.58
CA VAL A 254 3.31 9.45 10.95
C VAL A 254 3.94 8.07 11.13
N SER A 255 3.81 7.48 12.32
CA SER A 255 4.27 6.12 12.61
C SER A 255 3.49 5.07 11.81
N ASP A 256 4.10 3.93 11.51
CA ASP A 256 3.46 2.83 10.77
C ASP A 256 2.21 2.30 11.47
N GLU A 257 2.22 2.25 12.80
CA GLU A 257 1.04 1.89 13.59
C GLU A 257 -0.12 2.87 13.38
N LEU A 258 0.18 4.18 13.36
CA LEU A 258 -0.86 5.20 13.14
C LEU A 258 -1.36 5.16 11.68
N ASP A 259 -0.48 4.94 10.72
CA ASP A 259 -0.83 4.79 9.30
C ASP A 259 -1.75 3.56 9.09
N THR A 260 -1.41 2.43 9.71
CA THR A 260 -2.24 1.21 9.70
C THR A 260 -3.60 1.47 10.34
N ALA A 261 -3.65 2.08 11.53
CA ALA A 261 -4.91 2.42 12.19
C ALA A 261 -5.78 3.39 11.36
N MET A 262 -5.15 4.35 10.66
CA MET A 262 -5.84 5.26 9.74
C MET A 262 -6.40 4.52 8.52
N LYS A 263 -5.70 3.51 8.00
CA LYS A 263 -6.16 2.65 6.88
C LYS A 263 -7.34 1.78 7.32
N THR A 264 -7.22 1.06 8.41
CA THR A 264 -8.26 0.17 8.97
C THR A 264 -9.55 0.94 9.29
N SER A 265 -9.42 2.17 9.81
CA SER A 265 -10.56 3.05 10.11
C SER A 265 -11.12 3.81 8.89
N ALA A 266 -10.53 3.66 7.69
CA ALA A 266 -10.84 4.42 6.48
C ALA A 266 -10.69 5.96 6.65
N LEU A 267 -9.77 6.40 7.50
CA LEU A 267 -9.47 7.81 7.76
C LEU A 267 -8.23 8.33 7.02
N SER A 268 -7.47 7.49 6.32
CA SER A 268 -6.23 7.86 5.59
C SER A 268 -6.44 9.01 4.59
N HIS A 269 -7.66 9.18 4.06
CA HIS A 269 -7.98 10.29 3.16
C HIS A 269 -7.96 11.67 3.84
N LEU A 270 -7.92 11.75 5.19
CA LEU A 270 -7.79 12.99 5.95
C LEU A 270 -6.36 13.51 5.97
N THR A 271 -5.34 12.64 5.90
CA THR A 271 -3.94 13.02 5.80
C THR A 271 -3.55 13.44 4.39
N ALA A 272 -4.26 12.92 3.37
CA ALA A 272 -4.17 13.45 2.02
C ALA A 272 -5.00 14.73 1.92
N VAL A 273 -4.38 15.82 1.45
CA VAL A 273 -5.11 17.09 1.31
C VAL A 273 -6.29 16.93 0.34
N SER A 274 -7.48 17.17 0.85
CA SER A 274 -8.73 16.89 0.18
C SER A 274 -9.35 18.14 -0.48
N GLY A 275 -10.32 17.89 -1.39
CA GLY A 275 -11.13 18.98 -1.95
C GLY A 275 -11.91 19.78 -0.89
N ALA A 276 -12.20 19.17 0.26
CA ALA A 276 -12.82 19.86 1.38
C ALA A 276 -11.90 20.93 1.96
N ASN A 277 -10.59 20.68 2.08
CA ASN A 277 -9.61 21.65 2.57
C ASN A 277 -9.52 22.86 1.62
N CYS A 278 -9.49 22.63 0.29
CA CYS A 278 -9.57 23.71 -0.69
C CYS A 278 -10.85 24.53 -0.56
N ALA A 279 -11.99 23.89 -0.36
CA ALA A 279 -13.27 24.57 -0.19
C ALA A 279 -13.33 25.39 1.10
N VAL A 280 -12.78 24.87 2.21
CA VAL A 280 -12.70 25.59 3.50
C VAL A 280 -11.84 26.84 3.37
N ILE A 281 -10.66 26.73 2.72
CA ILE A 281 -9.76 27.87 2.52
C ILE A 281 -10.40 28.94 1.64
N VAL A 282 -11.02 28.55 0.52
CA VAL A 282 -11.76 29.48 -0.33
C VAL A 282 -12.88 30.18 0.44
N ALA A 283 -13.63 29.43 1.27
CA ALA A 283 -14.70 29.98 2.11
C ALA A 283 -14.15 30.98 3.13
N VAL A 284 -13.11 30.60 3.87
CA VAL A 284 -12.48 31.46 4.89
C VAL A 284 -11.95 32.75 4.26
N LEU A 285 -11.22 32.68 3.15
CA LEU A 285 -10.69 33.86 2.45
C LEU A 285 -11.82 34.76 1.92
N THR A 286 -12.86 34.16 1.35
CA THR A 286 -14.02 34.90 0.82
C THR A 286 -14.75 35.61 1.95
N LEU A 287 -14.97 34.93 3.10
CA LEU A 287 -15.65 35.52 4.27
C LEU A 287 -14.78 36.61 4.92
N LEU A 288 -13.49 36.38 5.05
CA LEU A 288 -12.54 37.36 5.59
C LEU A 288 -12.56 38.63 4.76
N LEU A 289 -12.42 38.53 3.45
CA LEU A 289 -12.48 39.68 2.55
C LEU A 289 -13.85 40.34 2.52
N ALA A 290 -14.91 39.55 2.74
CA ALA A 290 -16.28 40.11 2.88
C ALA A 290 -16.46 40.93 4.18
N ALA A 291 -15.83 40.47 5.28
CA ALA A 291 -15.84 41.20 6.56
C ALA A 291 -15.18 42.59 6.45
N PHE A 292 -14.16 42.72 5.55
CA PHE A 292 -13.57 44.03 5.22
C PHE A 292 -14.32 44.77 4.10
N SER A 293 -15.57 44.37 3.78
CA SER A 293 -16.41 45.01 2.74
C SER A 293 -15.75 45.07 1.35
N ALA A 294 -14.80 44.13 1.07
CA ALA A 294 -14.10 44.08 -0.21
C ALA A 294 -15.10 43.85 -1.38
N PRO A 295 -14.89 44.47 -2.54
CA PRO A 295 -15.75 44.27 -3.70
C PRO A 295 -15.65 42.83 -4.20
N ARG A 296 -16.67 42.34 -4.93
CA ARG A 296 -16.79 40.96 -5.37
C ARG A 296 -15.58 40.45 -6.13
N TRP A 297 -15.03 41.28 -7.04
CA TRP A 297 -13.85 40.90 -7.82
C TRP A 297 -12.64 40.64 -6.94
N LEU A 298 -12.42 41.46 -5.89
CA LEU A 298 -11.31 41.28 -4.96
C LEU A 298 -11.48 40.04 -4.09
N ARG A 299 -12.71 39.70 -3.70
CA ARG A 299 -13.00 38.44 -3.00
C ARG A 299 -12.69 37.22 -3.85
N ILE A 300 -13.04 37.26 -5.14
CA ILE A 300 -12.78 36.15 -6.07
C ILE A 300 -11.29 36.04 -6.37
N SER A 301 -10.63 37.13 -6.74
CA SER A 301 -9.20 37.12 -7.04
C SER A 301 -8.34 36.76 -5.81
N GLY A 302 -8.70 37.28 -4.63
CA GLY A 302 -8.02 36.92 -3.39
C GLY A 302 -8.19 35.45 -3.02
N ALA A 303 -9.40 34.88 -3.21
CA ALA A 303 -9.63 33.45 -3.02
C ALA A 303 -8.86 32.59 -4.04
N LEU A 304 -8.75 33.04 -5.30
CA LEU A 304 -7.97 32.32 -6.35
C LEU A 304 -6.47 32.36 -6.04
N VAL A 305 -5.92 33.51 -5.65
CA VAL A 305 -4.50 33.64 -5.27
C VAL A 305 -4.21 32.79 -4.04
N GLY A 306 -5.04 32.88 -3.00
CA GLY A 306 -4.87 32.07 -1.79
C GLY A 306 -4.97 30.57 -2.04
N LEU A 307 -5.89 30.14 -2.93
CA LEU A 307 -5.98 28.75 -3.37
C LEU A 307 -4.71 28.32 -4.13
N GLY A 308 -4.18 29.16 -5.04
CA GLY A 308 -2.95 28.86 -5.77
C GLY A 308 -1.74 28.72 -4.83
N LEU A 309 -1.60 29.62 -3.85
CA LEU A 309 -0.55 29.54 -2.85
C LEU A 309 -0.69 28.29 -1.96
N PHE A 310 -1.92 27.94 -1.62
CA PHE A 310 -2.20 26.71 -0.87
C PHE A 310 -1.84 25.44 -1.66
N VAL A 311 -2.16 25.37 -2.96
CA VAL A 311 -1.79 24.25 -3.83
C VAL A 311 -0.26 24.09 -3.88
N VAL A 312 0.48 25.19 -3.96
CA VAL A 312 1.95 25.16 -3.94
C VAL A 312 2.45 24.71 -2.56
N LEU A 313 1.85 25.21 -1.47
CA LEU A 313 2.24 24.86 -0.11
C LEU A 313 2.08 23.35 0.17
N VAL A 314 1.00 22.76 -0.32
CA VAL A 314 0.65 21.35 -0.04
C VAL A 314 1.31 20.35 -0.98
N THR A 315 1.95 20.82 -2.05
CA THR A 315 2.38 20.07 -3.24
C THR A 315 1.22 19.71 -4.18
N PRO A 316 1.43 19.78 -5.52
CA PRO A 316 0.37 19.61 -6.52
C PRO A 316 0.03 18.12 -6.77
N GLU A 317 -0.49 17.44 -5.78
CA GLU A 317 -1.01 16.08 -5.96
C GLU A 317 -2.25 16.04 -6.88
N PRO A 318 -2.53 14.92 -7.58
CA PRO A 318 -3.68 14.81 -8.49
C PRO A 318 -5.03 15.15 -7.86
N SER A 319 -5.22 14.85 -6.57
CA SER A 319 -6.41 15.17 -5.78
C SER A 319 -6.56 16.68 -5.56
N VAL A 320 -5.47 17.35 -5.26
CA VAL A 320 -5.40 18.81 -5.01
C VAL A 320 -5.58 19.59 -6.30
N ILE A 321 -4.91 19.17 -7.39
CA ILE A 321 -5.07 19.78 -8.74
C ILE A 321 -6.53 19.71 -9.18
N ARG A 322 -7.20 18.56 -9.05
CA ARG A 322 -8.61 18.41 -9.40
C ARG A 322 -9.49 19.35 -8.56
N ALA A 323 -9.27 19.40 -7.25
CA ALA A 323 -10.03 20.26 -6.36
C ALA A 323 -9.82 21.74 -6.67
N GLY A 324 -8.57 22.13 -6.95
CA GLY A 324 -8.20 23.47 -7.37
C GLY A 324 -8.89 23.88 -8.67
N LEU A 325 -8.87 23.02 -9.70
CA LEU A 325 -9.56 23.27 -10.96
C LEU A 325 -11.08 23.35 -10.81
N MET A 326 -11.68 22.51 -9.95
CA MET A 326 -13.11 22.62 -9.64
C MET A 326 -13.45 23.95 -8.93
N ALA A 327 -12.67 24.34 -7.94
CA ALA A 327 -12.84 25.60 -7.24
C ALA A 327 -12.67 26.81 -8.18
N LEU A 328 -11.64 26.76 -9.04
CA LEU A 328 -11.42 27.75 -10.10
C LEU A 328 -12.65 27.90 -11.00
N ALA A 329 -13.17 26.79 -11.54
CA ALA A 329 -14.34 26.81 -12.41
C ALA A 329 -15.59 27.37 -11.71
N VAL A 330 -15.80 27.01 -10.43
CA VAL A 330 -16.91 27.54 -9.62
C VAL A 330 -16.73 29.04 -9.37
N LEU A 331 -15.55 29.49 -8.96
CA LEU A 331 -15.27 30.91 -8.68
C LEU A 331 -15.41 31.78 -9.92
N LEU A 332 -14.92 31.32 -11.08
CA LEU A 332 -15.08 32.01 -12.37
C LEU A 332 -16.56 32.10 -12.77
N ALA A 333 -17.33 31.02 -12.61
CA ALA A 333 -18.75 31.04 -12.93
C ALA A 333 -19.55 31.94 -11.98
N LEU A 334 -19.23 31.96 -10.69
CA LEU A 334 -19.77 32.92 -9.73
C LEU A 334 -19.40 34.36 -10.11
N GLY A 335 -18.15 34.58 -10.54
CA GLY A 335 -17.67 35.87 -11.06
C GLY A 335 -18.54 36.34 -12.24
N ALA A 336 -18.85 35.45 -13.16
CA ALA A 336 -19.70 35.73 -14.33
C ALA A 336 -21.21 35.78 -14.01
N GLY A 337 -21.61 35.66 -12.74
CA GLY A 337 -23.02 35.70 -12.36
C GLY A 337 -23.85 34.48 -12.74
N ARG A 338 -23.20 33.37 -13.09
CA ARG A 338 -23.87 32.14 -13.55
C ARG A 338 -24.00 31.12 -12.42
N PRO A 339 -25.18 30.48 -12.25
CA PRO A 339 -25.31 29.36 -11.33
C PRO A 339 -24.50 28.16 -11.83
N THR A 340 -23.78 27.49 -10.93
CA THR A 340 -23.02 26.27 -11.24
C THR A 340 -23.72 25.04 -10.71
N ALA A 341 -23.68 23.96 -11.49
CA ALA A 341 -24.06 22.63 -11.04
C ALA A 341 -22.78 21.79 -10.88
N GLY A 342 -22.61 21.11 -9.74
CA GLY A 342 -21.38 20.38 -9.41
C GLY A 342 -21.00 19.30 -10.43
N LEU A 343 -21.98 18.56 -10.96
CA LEU A 343 -21.74 17.44 -11.87
C LEU A 343 -21.16 17.86 -13.24
N PRO A 344 -21.66 18.91 -13.95
CA PRO A 344 -21.01 19.43 -15.15
C PRO A 344 -19.60 19.95 -14.92
N VAL A 345 -19.37 20.60 -13.77
CA VAL A 345 -18.03 21.09 -13.41
C VAL A 345 -17.06 19.92 -13.22
N LEU A 346 -17.46 18.91 -12.45
CA LEU A 346 -16.66 17.69 -12.29
C LEU A 346 -16.36 17.04 -13.64
N SER A 347 -17.38 16.88 -14.51
CA SER A 347 -17.20 16.26 -15.82
C SER A 347 -16.23 17.04 -16.71
N LEU A 348 -16.33 18.37 -16.71
CA LEU A 348 -15.41 19.23 -17.47
C LEU A 348 -13.96 19.09 -16.94
N VAL A 349 -13.79 19.12 -15.62
CA VAL A 349 -12.47 19.00 -14.98
C VAL A 349 -11.85 17.63 -15.26
N VAL A 350 -12.64 16.54 -15.21
CA VAL A 350 -12.16 15.20 -15.61
C VAL A 350 -11.66 15.19 -17.05
N ILE A 351 -12.42 15.76 -18.00
CA ILE A 351 -11.98 15.84 -19.41
C ILE A 351 -10.68 16.65 -19.51
N VAL A 352 -10.60 17.81 -18.86
CA VAL A 352 -9.40 18.67 -18.88
C VAL A 352 -8.18 17.92 -18.33
N ILE A 353 -8.29 17.26 -17.19
CA ILE A 353 -7.17 16.53 -16.58
C ILE A 353 -6.72 15.38 -17.48
N VAL A 354 -7.64 14.55 -17.96
CA VAL A 354 -7.35 13.38 -18.80
C VAL A 354 -6.73 13.80 -20.16
N VAL A 355 -7.14 14.93 -20.72
CA VAL A 355 -6.52 15.48 -21.94
C VAL A 355 -5.18 16.14 -21.63
N SER A 356 -5.05 16.78 -20.45
CA SER A 356 -3.78 17.39 -20.03
C SER A 356 -2.73 16.36 -19.67
N ASP A 357 -3.09 15.26 -19.03
CA ASP A 357 -2.21 14.11 -18.75
C ASP A 357 -3.02 12.81 -18.75
N PRO A 358 -3.00 12.05 -19.85
CA PRO A 358 -3.75 10.80 -19.95
C PRO A 358 -3.35 9.72 -18.94
N TRP A 359 -2.08 9.70 -18.47
CA TRP A 359 -1.60 8.70 -17.52
C TRP A 359 -2.22 8.87 -16.14
N LEU A 360 -2.63 10.10 -15.77
CA LEU A 360 -3.39 10.34 -14.55
C LEU A 360 -4.73 9.58 -14.50
N SER A 361 -5.25 9.16 -15.67
CA SER A 361 -6.49 8.36 -15.75
C SER A 361 -6.41 7.04 -14.97
N ARG A 362 -5.20 6.50 -14.73
CA ARG A 362 -4.93 5.28 -13.97
C ARG A 362 -4.41 5.56 -12.54
N SER A 363 -4.12 6.81 -12.20
CA SER A 363 -3.68 7.18 -10.85
C SER A 363 -4.80 6.95 -9.84
N PHE A 364 -4.57 6.12 -8.83
CA PHE A 364 -5.54 5.85 -7.75
C PHE A 364 -6.01 7.14 -7.07
N GLY A 365 -5.11 8.08 -6.82
CA GLY A 365 -5.45 9.38 -6.21
C GLY A 365 -6.46 10.17 -7.05
N PHE A 366 -6.30 10.21 -8.37
CA PHE A 366 -7.26 10.86 -9.27
C PHE A 366 -8.58 10.09 -9.34
N VAL A 367 -8.53 8.76 -9.53
CA VAL A 367 -9.70 7.89 -9.64
C VAL A 367 -10.58 7.99 -8.40
N LEU A 368 -10.01 7.76 -7.22
CA LEU A 368 -10.74 7.81 -5.95
C LEU A 368 -11.33 9.19 -5.68
N SER A 369 -10.57 10.25 -5.96
CA SER A 369 -11.03 11.62 -5.78
C SER A 369 -12.19 11.99 -6.70
N ALA A 370 -12.14 11.55 -7.98
CA ALA A 370 -13.24 11.76 -8.93
C ALA A 370 -14.49 10.95 -8.57
N LEU A 371 -14.31 9.69 -8.17
CA LEU A 371 -15.40 8.81 -7.72
C LEU A 371 -16.04 9.31 -6.42
N ALA A 372 -15.27 9.72 -5.41
CA ALA A 372 -15.78 10.30 -4.18
C ALA A 372 -16.65 11.53 -4.46
N THR A 373 -16.16 12.47 -5.27
CA THR A 373 -16.91 13.68 -5.62
C THR A 373 -18.17 13.34 -6.43
N GLY A 374 -18.07 12.42 -7.40
CA GLY A 374 -19.22 11.92 -8.16
C GLY A 374 -20.25 11.25 -7.27
N GLY A 375 -19.80 10.39 -6.36
CA GLY A 375 -20.64 9.71 -5.35
C GLY A 375 -21.37 10.72 -4.45
N LEU A 376 -20.66 11.71 -3.92
CA LEU A 376 -21.26 12.77 -3.13
C LEU A 376 -22.35 13.54 -3.90
N LEU A 377 -22.10 13.90 -5.15
CA LEU A 377 -23.04 14.65 -5.97
C LEU A 377 -24.29 13.83 -6.38
N LEU A 378 -24.11 12.54 -6.60
CA LEU A 378 -25.16 11.64 -7.08
C LEU A 378 -25.92 10.94 -5.96
N LEU A 379 -25.22 10.45 -4.94
CA LEU A 379 -25.77 9.52 -3.95
C LEU A 379 -26.21 10.21 -2.64
N THR A 380 -25.61 11.34 -2.23
CA THR A 380 -25.93 11.95 -0.92
C THR A 380 -27.41 12.24 -0.76
N ARG A 381 -28.04 12.89 -1.74
CA ARG A 381 -29.46 13.23 -1.65
C ARG A 381 -30.38 11.99 -1.58
N PRO A 382 -30.25 10.97 -2.44
CA PRO A 382 -31.04 9.76 -2.32
C PRO A 382 -30.81 8.99 -1.03
N LEU A 383 -29.54 8.89 -0.55
CA LEU A 383 -29.20 8.25 0.72
C LEU A 383 -29.78 9.01 1.91
N THR A 384 -29.66 10.34 1.95
CA THR A 384 -30.28 11.16 3.01
C THR A 384 -31.78 10.92 3.10
N ARG A 385 -32.48 10.87 1.95
CA ARG A 385 -33.94 10.60 1.93
C ARG A 385 -34.25 9.17 2.39
N TRP A 386 -33.42 8.21 2.10
CA TRP A 386 -33.58 6.83 2.53
C TRP A 386 -33.35 6.70 4.04
N LEU A 387 -32.25 7.27 4.55
CA LEU A 387 -31.91 7.26 5.97
C LEU A 387 -32.87 8.07 6.82
N SER A 388 -33.52 9.13 6.27
CA SER A 388 -34.47 9.95 6.99
C SER A 388 -35.81 9.24 7.31
N VAL A 389 -35.99 8.00 6.86
CA VAL A 389 -37.06 7.13 7.32
C VAL A 389 -36.80 6.64 8.76
N TRP A 390 -35.52 6.50 9.13
CA TRP A 390 -35.11 5.93 10.41
C TRP A 390 -34.43 6.97 11.33
N LEU A 391 -33.83 8.01 10.74
CA LEU A 391 -33.04 9.02 11.44
C LEU A 391 -33.59 10.44 11.21
N PRO A 392 -33.42 11.35 12.17
CA PRO A 392 -33.63 12.78 11.93
C PRO A 392 -32.82 13.27 10.74
N ARG A 393 -33.38 14.17 9.93
CA ARG A 393 -32.77 14.68 8.71
C ARG A 393 -31.31 15.13 8.83
N PRO A 394 -30.90 15.88 9.89
CA PRO A 394 -29.49 16.25 10.05
C PRO A 394 -28.57 15.06 10.20
N LEU A 395 -28.95 14.06 11.02
CA LEU A 395 -28.18 12.82 11.20
C LEU A 395 -28.17 11.98 9.91
N ALA A 396 -29.32 11.86 9.24
CA ALA A 396 -29.40 11.17 7.95
C ALA A 396 -28.47 11.80 6.90
N ALA A 397 -28.35 13.12 6.86
CA ALA A 397 -27.42 13.82 5.97
C ALA A 397 -25.95 13.58 6.37
N ALA A 398 -25.66 13.61 7.67
CA ALA A 398 -24.32 13.39 8.21
C ALA A 398 -23.80 11.97 7.88
N PHE A 399 -24.64 10.93 8.00
CA PHE A 399 -24.31 9.56 7.60
C PHE A 399 -24.26 9.36 6.09
N ALA A 400 -25.12 10.05 5.33
CA ALA A 400 -25.19 9.88 3.88
C ALA A 400 -23.91 10.35 3.15
N ILE A 401 -23.17 11.31 3.70
CA ILE A 401 -21.95 11.85 3.10
C ILE A 401 -20.84 10.80 3.07
N PRO A 402 -20.35 10.27 4.21
CA PRO A 402 -19.29 9.24 4.18
C PRO A 402 -19.76 7.95 3.51
N LEU A 403 -21.02 7.55 3.68
CA LEU A 403 -21.58 6.37 3.01
C LEU A 403 -21.57 6.52 1.48
N ALA A 404 -21.91 7.70 0.95
CA ALA A 404 -21.87 7.96 -0.50
C ALA A 404 -20.46 7.88 -1.06
N ALA A 405 -19.47 8.40 -0.33
CA ALA A 405 -18.06 8.33 -0.70
C ALA A 405 -17.57 6.86 -0.65
N GLN A 406 -17.86 6.14 0.43
CA GLN A 406 -17.46 4.73 0.57
C GLN A 406 -18.07 3.86 -0.53
N ILE A 407 -19.37 3.94 -0.80
CA ILE A 407 -20.02 3.20 -1.89
C ILE A 407 -19.35 3.45 -3.25
N ALA A 408 -18.96 4.69 -3.52
CA ALA A 408 -18.35 5.04 -4.80
C ALA A 408 -16.88 4.61 -4.93
N CYS A 409 -16.12 4.63 -3.82
CA CYS A 409 -14.68 4.36 -3.81
C CYS A 409 -14.33 2.91 -3.51
N GLN A 410 -15.16 2.19 -2.76
CA GLN A 410 -14.85 0.86 -2.26
C GLN A 410 -14.45 -0.13 -3.36
N PRO A 411 -15.09 -0.20 -4.56
CA PRO A 411 -14.64 -1.12 -5.61
C PRO A 411 -13.20 -0.91 -6.05
N VAL A 412 -12.72 0.34 -6.01
CA VAL A 412 -11.34 0.68 -6.37
C VAL A 412 -10.39 0.47 -5.20
N LEU A 413 -10.84 0.75 -3.96
CA LEU A 413 -10.05 0.50 -2.75
C LEU A 413 -9.72 -0.98 -2.58
N LEU A 414 -10.62 -1.89 -2.98
CA LEU A 414 -10.40 -3.34 -2.95
C LEU A 414 -9.27 -3.82 -3.89
N LEU A 415 -8.82 -2.99 -4.85
CA LEU A 415 -7.63 -3.26 -5.66
C LEU A 415 -6.33 -2.95 -4.91
N LEU A 416 -6.39 -2.10 -3.87
CA LEU A 416 -5.25 -1.69 -3.05
C LEU A 416 -5.15 -2.51 -1.76
N ASN A 417 -6.30 -2.74 -1.14
CA ASN A 417 -6.43 -3.55 0.07
C ASN A 417 -7.76 -4.32 -0.02
N PRO A 418 -7.75 -5.66 0.01
CA PRO A 418 -8.94 -6.48 -0.13
C PRO A 418 -9.82 -6.52 1.14
N ASP A 419 -9.81 -5.44 1.94
CA ASP A 419 -10.59 -5.30 3.15
C ASP A 419 -11.71 -4.26 3.02
N ILE A 420 -12.85 -4.56 3.63
CA ILE A 420 -13.98 -3.63 3.71
C ILE A 420 -14.02 -3.03 5.12
N PRO A 421 -13.74 -1.72 5.31
CA PRO A 421 -13.78 -1.07 6.60
C PRO A 421 -15.25 -0.87 7.04
N VAL A 422 -15.75 -1.77 7.89
CA VAL A 422 -17.16 -1.75 8.35
C VAL A 422 -17.43 -0.53 9.23
N LEU A 423 -16.47 -0.16 10.07
CA LEU A 423 -16.57 0.98 10.96
C LEU A 423 -16.12 2.31 10.32
N GLY A 424 -15.78 2.30 9.01
CA GLY A 424 -15.34 3.50 8.31
C GLY A 424 -16.35 4.64 8.32
N VAL A 425 -17.64 4.37 8.14
CA VAL A 425 -18.70 5.40 8.18
C VAL A 425 -18.84 6.05 9.56
N PRO A 426 -18.99 5.33 10.68
CA PRO A 426 -19.00 5.93 12.01
C PRO A 426 -17.68 6.63 12.37
N ALA A 427 -16.52 6.08 12.02
CA ALA A 427 -15.22 6.72 12.26
C ALA A 427 -15.14 8.08 11.56
N ASN A 428 -15.53 8.15 10.29
CA ASN A 428 -15.59 9.38 9.52
C ASN A 428 -16.57 10.40 10.09
N LEU A 429 -17.72 9.96 10.58
CA LEU A 429 -18.69 10.84 11.22
C LEU A 429 -18.13 11.51 12.49
N LEU A 430 -17.38 10.75 13.29
CA LEU A 430 -16.75 11.24 14.52
C LEU A 430 -15.54 12.16 14.25
N ALA A 431 -14.77 11.86 13.19
CA ALA A 431 -13.60 12.64 12.79
C ALA A 431 -13.96 13.94 12.03
N ALA A 432 -15.07 13.94 11.30
CA ALA A 432 -15.47 15.05 10.42
C ALA A 432 -15.50 16.45 11.06
N PRO A 433 -15.97 16.65 12.32
CA PRO A 433 -15.94 17.98 12.95
C PRO A 433 -14.52 18.44 13.29
N ALA A 434 -13.62 17.54 13.62
CA ALA A 434 -12.26 17.82 14.06
C ALA A 434 -11.32 18.17 12.90
N ALA A 435 -11.47 17.51 11.74
CA ALA A 435 -10.56 17.64 10.61
C ALA A 435 -10.41 19.09 10.09
N PRO A 436 -11.48 19.87 9.81
CA PRO A 436 -11.34 21.26 9.36
C PRO A 436 -10.64 22.17 10.39
N VAL A 437 -10.88 21.91 11.68
CA VAL A 437 -10.28 22.69 12.77
C VAL A 437 -8.78 22.41 12.84
N ALA A 438 -8.37 21.15 12.81
CA ALA A 438 -6.97 20.74 12.75
C ALA A 438 -6.27 21.33 11.52
N THR A 439 -6.87 21.22 10.33
CA THR A 439 -6.35 21.79 9.10
C THR A 439 -6.12 23.31 9.18
N LEU A 440 -7.11 24.07 9.64
CA LEU A 440 -6.98 25.53 9.72
C LEU A 440 -5.96 25.99 10.76
N LEU A 441 -5.94 25.35 11.94
CA LEU A 441 -4.99 25.69 12.99
C LEU A 441 -3.56 25.25 12.63
N GLY A 442 -3.38 24.07 12.04
CA GLY A 442 -2.09 23.62 11.55
C GLY A 442 -1.58 24.50 10.39
N LEU A 443 -2.44 24.91 9.46
CA LEU A 443 -2.09 25.84 8.39
C LEU A 443 -1.72 27.23 8.96
N ALA A 444 -2.47 27.74 9.92
CA ALA A 444 -2.13 28.99 10.60
C ALA A 444 -0.77 28.88 11.31
N ALA A 445 -0.53 27.78 12.02
CA ALA A 445 0.77 27.52 12.63
C ALA A 445 1.89 27.48 11.58
N CYS A 446 1.71 26.75 10.47
CA CYS A 446 2.67 26.67 9.38
C CYS A 446 3.09 28.04 8.85
N LEU A 447 2.14 28.92 8.61
CA LEU A 447 2.37 30.29 8.13
C LEU A 447 3.00 31.22 9.20
N LEU A 448 2.74 30.97 10.48
CA LEU A 448 3.23 31.78 11.60
C LEU A 448 4.62 31.36 12.09
N VAL A 449 5.05 30.13 11.83
CA VAL A 449 6.36 29.61 12.28
C VAL A 449 7.52 30.58 12.01
N PRO A 450 7.71 31.13 10.79
CA PRO A 450 8.84 32.03 10.52
C PRO A 450 8.64 33.45 11.07
N ALA A 451 7.39 33.93 11.23
CA ALA A 451 7.11 35.33 11.55
C ALA A 451 6.87 35.55 13.04
N ILE A 452 6.01 34.72 13.67
CA ILE A 452 5.58 34.90 15.07
C ILE A 452 5.56 33.53 15.76
N PRO A 453 6.71 32.98 16.17
CA PRO A 453 6.83 31.62 16.72
C PRO A 453 5.90 31.34 17.91
N VAL A 454 5.68 32.34 18.78
CA VAL A 454 4.80 32.20 19.95
C VAL A 454 3.34 31.90 19.53
N LEU A 455 2.82 32.65 18.56
CA LEU A 455 1.48 32.41 18.04
C LEU A 455 1.40 31.09 17.27
N ALA A 456 2.48 30.71 16.57
CA ALA A 456 2.57 29.40 15.93
C ALA A 456 2.45 28.27 16.95
N THR A 457 3.14 28.36 18.08
CA THR A 457 3.07 27.38 19.18
C THR A 457 1.65 27.30 19.76
N VAL A 458 0.99 28.44 19.98
CA VAL A 458 -0.42 28.44 20.43
C VAL A 458 -1.34 27.74 19.41
N ALA A 459 -1.18 28.07 18.13
CA ALA A 459 -1.96 27.43 17.06
C ALA A 459 -1.70 25.92 16.97
N LEU A 460 -0.46 25.47 17.15
CA LEU A 460 -0.06 24.07 17.21
C LEU A 460 -0.75 23.33 18.35
N TRP A 461 -0.70 23.86 19.58
CA TRP A 461 -1.37 23.26 20.74
C TRP A 461 -2.90 23.18 20.58
N LEU A 462 -3.50 24.21 20.01
CA LEU A 462 -4.94 24.20 19.72
C LEU A 462 -5.28 23.19 18.61
N GLY A 463 -4.42 23.05 17.59
CA GLY A 463 -4.58 22.08 16.49
C GLY A 463 -4.27 20.62 16.91
N TRP A 464 -3.42 20.45 17.91
CA TRP A 464 -3.09 19.15 18.48
C TRP A 464 -4.30 18.43 19.09
N LEU A 465 -5.21 19.15 19.75
CA LEU A 465 -6.42 18.58 20.34
C LEU A 465 -7.29 17.83 19.31
N PRO A 466 -7.77 18.46 18.21
CA PRO A 466 -8.54 17.77 17.19
C PRO A 466 -7.72 16.70 16.44
N ALA A 467 -6.40 16.85 16.26
CA ALA A 467 -5.55 15.84 15.67
C ALA A 467 -5.45 14.58 16.57
N THR A 468 -5.25 14.77 17.88
CA THR A 468 -5.28 13.69 18.89
C THR A 468 -6.65 12.97 18.91
N TRP A 469 -7.74 13.71 18.78
CA TRP A 469 -9.07 13.11 18.69
C TRP A 469 -9.21 12.19 17.48
N ILE A 470 -8.74 12.61 16.29
CA ILE A 470 -8.76 11.79 15.08
C ILE A 470 -7.88 10.55 15.25
N ALA A 471 -6.67 10.71 15.76
CA ALA A 471 -5.75 9.60 16.03
C ALA A 471 -6.34 8.59 17.05
N ALA A 472 -7.02 9.08 18.09
CA ALA A 472 -7.70 8.24 19.07
C ALA A 472 -8.85 7.43 18.47
N ILE A 473 -9.64 8.02 17.56
CA ILE A 473 -10.68 7.31 16.82
C ILE A 473 -10.05 6.19 15.98
N ALA A 474 -9.01 6.51 15.21
CA ALA A 474 -8.32 5.53 14.37
C ALA A 474 -7.79 4.35 15.21
N ALA A 475 -7.04 4.62 16.27
CA ALA A 475 -6.50 3.61 17.17
C ALA A 475 -7.58 2.81 17.91
N THR A 476 -8.74 3.41 18.22
CA THR A 476 -9.84 2.70 18.86
C THR A 476 -10.52 1.74 17.90
N VAL A 477 -10.76 2.20 16.66
CA VAL A 477 -11.38 1.37 15.63
C VAL A 477 -10.47 0.20 15.27
N ASP A 478 -9.18 0.42 15.12
CA ASP A 478 -8.19 -0.58 14.77
C ASP A 478 -8.15 -1.75 15.77
N ARG A 479 -8.33 -1.48 17.06
CA ARG A 479 -8.39 -2.49 18.14
C ARG A 479 -9.68 -3.31 18.18
N LEU A 480 -10.69 -2.96 17.39
CA LEU A 480 -11.96 -3.67 17.39
C LEU A 480 -11.91 -4.89 16.44
N PRO A 481 -12.35 -6.07 16.89
CA PRO A 481 -12.23 -7.33 16.11
C PRO A 481 -13.06 -7.34 14.81
N VAL A 482 -13.93 -6.36 14.61
CA VAL A 482 -14.78 -6.21 13.43
C VAL A 482 -14.52 -4.89 12.69
N ALA A 483 -13.34 -4.31 12.84
CA ALA A 483 -12.97 -3.05 12.20
C ALA A 483 -13.03 -3.16 10.67
N SER A 484 -12.50 -4.25 10.13
CA SER A 484 -12.55 -4.59 8.71
C SER A 484 -13.02 -6.03 8.49
N VAL A 485 -13.47 -6.31 7.29
CA VAL A 485 -13.91 -7.66 6.88
C VAL A 485 -13.26 -7.97 5.54
N PRO A 486 -12.54 -9.11 5.43
CA PRO A 486 -11.84 -9.48 4.22
C PRO A 486 -12.81 -9.71 3.05
N TRP A 487 -12.39 -9.34 1.85
CA TRP A 487 -13.08 -9.51 0.59
C TRP A 487 -12.20 -10.23 -0.42
N LEU A 488 -12.80 -10.68 -1.52
CA LEU A 488 -12.05 -11.33 -2.61
C LEU A 488 -11.01 -10.38 -3.21
N PRO A 489 -9.73 -10.77 -3.28
CA PRO A 489 -8.67 -9.92 -3.80
C PRO A 489 -8.72 -9.75 -5.33
N GLY A 490 -8.01 -8.76 -5.83
CA GLY A 490 -7.79 -8.51 -7.24
C GLY A 490 -8.99 -7.95 -8.00
N ALA A 491 -8.83 -7.85 -9.33
CA ALA A 491 -9.82 -7.22 -10.21
C ALA A 491 -11.18 -7.94 -10.22
N GLY A 492 -11.19 -9.27 -10.05
CA GLY A 492 -12.41 -10.06 -9.99
C GLY A 492 -13.28 -9.70 -8.80
N GLY A 493 -12.66 -9.59 -7.60
CA GLY A 493 -13.32 -9.18 -6.36
C GLY A 493 -13.86 -7.75 -6.43
N ALA A 494 -13.07 -6.83 -6.99
CA ALA A 494 -13.47 -5.44 -7.18
C ALA A 494 -14.68 -5.30 -8.13
N VAL A 495 -14.67 -6.03 -9.26
CA VAL A 495 -15.80 -6.05 -10.22
C VAL A 495 -17.03 -6.65 -9.59
N LEU A 496 -16.91 -7.78 -8.88
CA LEU A 496 -18.04 -8.40 -8.17
C LEU A 496 -18.66 -7.41 -7.18
N PHE A 497 -17.83 -6.75 -6.36
CA PHE A 497 -18.32 -5.74 -5.41
C PHE A 497 -19.03 -4.58 -6.11
N ALA A 498 -18.48 -4.08 -7.24
CA ALA A 498 -19.13 -3.04 -8.03
C ALA A 498 -20.50 -3.48 -8.57
N VAL A 499 -20.62 -4.72 -9.06
CA VAL A 499 -21.89 -5.30 -9.54
C VAL A 499 -22.90 -5.43 -8.40
N LEU A 500 -22.49 -5.94 -7.24
CA LEU A 500 -23.36 -6.03 -6.07
C LEU A 500 -23.83 -4.66 -5.58
N THR A 501 -22.93 -3.67 -5.56
CA THR A 501 -23.25 -2.27 -5.23
C THR A 501 -24.27 -1.68 -6.23
N ALA A 502 -24.04 -1.87 -7.53
CA ALA A 502 -24.98 -1.44 -8.57
C ALA A 502 -26.35 -2.13 -8.42
N THR A 503 -26.37 -3.43 -8.09
CA THR A 503 -27.59 -4.21 -7.82
C THR A 503 -28.35 -3.64 -6.62
N GLY A 504 -27.64 -3.26 -5.54
CA GLY A 504 -28.24 -2.61 -4.37
C GLY A 504 -28.88 -1.26 -4.69
N ILE A 505 -28.15 -0.43 -5.47
CA ILE A 505 -28.70 0.84 -5.95
C ILE A 505 -29.92 0.63 -6.82
N LEU A 506 -29.90 -0.35 -7.72
CA LEU A 506 -31.01 -0.71 -8.58
C LEU A 506 -32.22 -1.19 -7.78
N ALA A 507 -32.01 -2.02 -6.74
CA ALA A 507 -33.07 -2.46 -5.83
C ALA A 507 -33.79 -1.26 -5.18
N VAL A 508 -33.02 -0.32 -4.63
CA VAL A 508 -33.58 0.90 -4.00
C VAL A 508 -34.35 1.76 -5.01
N LEU A 509 -33.81 1.93 -6.21
CA LEU A 509 -34.49 2.69 -7.27
C LEU A 509 -35.76 1.98 -7.74
N ALA A 510 -35.76 0.64 -7.88
CA ALA A 510 -36.90 -0.15 -8.30
C ALA A 510 -38.06 -0.07 -7.30
N VAL A 511 -37.77 -0.08 -5.99
CA VAL A 511 -38.78 0.16 -4.95
C VAL A 511 -39.46 1.52 -5.15
N ARG A 512 -38.69 2.56 -5.42
CA ARG A 512 -39.20 3.95 -5.61
C ARG A 512 -40.08 4.11 -6.83
N VAL A 513 -39.83 3.36 -7.90
CA VAL A 513 -40.62 3.40 -9.14
C VAL A 513 -41.76 2.41 -9.13
N GLY A 514 -41.99 1.70 -8.00
CA GLY A 514 -43.03 0.72 -7.85
C GLY A 514 -42.77 -0.63 -8.54
N ARG A 515 -41.57 -0.88 -9.03
CA ARG A 515 -41.16 -2.15 -9.69
C ARG A 515 -40.79 -3.22 -8.65
N ARG A 516 -41.77 -3.67 -7.88
CA ARG A 516 -41.60 -4.60 -6.74
C ARG A 516 -40.88 -5.90 -7.14
N THR A 517 -41.17 -6.47 -8.32
CA THR A 517 -40.52 -7.70 -8.81
C THR A 517 -39.02 -7.50 -9.02
N VAL A 518 -38.60 -6.39 -9.67
CA VAL A 518 -37.18 -6.06 -9.88
C VAL A 518 -36.48 -5.87 -8.54
N ALA A 519 -37.13 -5.15 -7.61
CA ALA A 519 -36.58 -4.96 -6.28
C ALA A 519 -36.39 -6.28 -5.52
N ALA A 520 -37.39 -7.17 -5.58
CA ALA A 520 -37.31 -8.50 -4.94
C ALA A 520 -36.21 -9.36 -5.52
N VAL A 521 -36.05 -9.40 -6.86
CA VAL A 521 -34.98 -10.15 -7.52
C VAL A 521 -33.61 -9.61 -7.11
N CYS A 522 -33.40 -8.29 -7.18
CA CYS A 522 -32.14 -7.66 -6.75
C CYS A 522 -31.81 -7.93 -5.28
N THR A 523 -32.82 -7.83 -4.39
CA THR A 523 -32.64 -8.15 -2.97
C THR A 523 -32.30 -9.64 -2.78
N GLY A 524 -32.95 -10.55 -3.51
CA GLY A 524 -32.65 -11.97 -3.48
C GLY A 524 -31.19 -12.27 -3.89
N VAL A 525 -30.71 -11.64 -4.97
CA VAL A 525 -29.31 -11.77 -5.40
C VAL A 525 -28.34 -11.30 -4.31
N LEU A 526 -28.62 -10.16 -3.65
CA LEU A 526 -27.77 -9.65 -2.58
C LEU A 526 -27.77 -10.55 -1.34
N VAL A 527 -28.91 -11.12 -0.98
CA VAL A 527 -29.02 -12.06 0.14
C VAL A 527 -28.25 -13.34 -0.14
N ILE A 528 -28.38 -13.90 -1.36
CA ILE A 528 -27.64 -15.09 -1.76
C ILE A 528 -26.12 -14.81 -1.78
N ALA A 529 -25.70 -13.71 -2.38
CA ALA A 529 -24.29 -13.35 -2.43
C ALA A 529 -23.71 -13.09 -1.04
N GLY A 530 -24.44 -12.37 -0.18
CA GLY A 530 -24.04 -12.13 1.21
C GLY A 530 -24.01 -13.40 2.05
N GLY A 531 -24.97 -14.31 1.85
CA GLY A 531 -25.00 -15.60 2.53
C GLY A 531 -23.86 -16.52 2.07
N ALA A 532 -23.57 -16.56 0.76
CA ALA A 532 -22.43 -17.30 0.23
C ALA A 532 -21.11 -16.78 0.80
N TRP A 533 -20.91 -15.46 0.78
CA TRP A 533 -19.71 -14.81 1.33
C TRP A 533 -19.57 -15.03 2.85
N ALA A 534 -20.64 -14.87 3.63
CA ALA A 534 -20.63 -15.20 5.06
C ALA A 534 -20.33 -16.69 5.29
N GLY A 535 -20.83 -17.57 4.43
CA GLY A 535 -20.53 -19.00 4.45
C GLY A 535 -19.05 -19.32 4.20
N THR A 536 -18.39 -18.64 3.27
CA THR A 536 -16.94 -18.81 3.05
C THR A 536 -16.14 -18.33 4.26
N LEU A 537 -16.40 -17.13 4.79
CA LEU A 537 -15.72 -16.60 5.97
C LEU A 537 -15.88 -17.48 7.22
N THR A 538 -17.06 -18.04 7.42
CA THR A 538 -17.27 -18.97 8.53
C THR A 538 -16.64 -20.33 8.26
N GLY A 539 -16.69 -20.80 7.01
CA GLY A 539 -16.04 -22.03 6.58
C GLY A 539 -14.53 -22.00 6.76
N GLU A 540 -13.87 -20.96 6.28
CA GLU A 540 -12.42 -20.76 6.41
C GLU A 540 -11.96 -20.68 7.89
N ARG A 541 -12.79 -20.23 8.81
CA ARG A 541 -12.45 -20.16 10.24
C ARG A 541 -12.86 -21.41 11.05
N LEU A 542 -14.04 -21.96 10.77
CA LEU A 542 -14.62 -23.05 11.55
C LEU A 542 -14.13 -24.44 11.11
N VAL A 543 -13.91 -24.64 9.81
CA VAL A 543 -13.48 -25.95 9.31
C VAL A 543 -12.05 -26.27 9.75
N PRO A 544 -11.05 -25.40 9.63
CA PRO A 544 -9.72 -25.64 10.17
C PRO A 544 -9.74 -25.86 11.69
N ALA A 545 -10.42 -24.98 12.44
CA ALA A 545 -10.52 -25.11 13.90
C ALA A 545 -11.15 -26.42 14.38
N MET A 546 -12.09 -26.99 13.61
CA MET A 546 -12.74 -28.27 13.94
C MET A 546 -11.98 -29.49 13.43
N SER A 547 -11.15 -29.38 12.39
CA SER A 547 -10.39 -30.47 11.79
C SER A 547 -8.94 -30.55 12.24
N LEU A 548 -8.45 -29.55 12.96
CA LEU A 548 -7.08 -29.47 13.46
C LEU A 548 -6.81 -30.60 14.45
N PRO A 549 -5.76 -31.43 14.25
CA PRO A 549 -5.38 -32.45 15.20
C PRO A 549 -5.03 -31.85 16.57
N GLN A 550 -5.59 -32.39 17.64
CA GLN A 550 -5.32 -31.89 19.00
C GLN A 550 -3.95 -32.31 19.53
N ASP A 551 -3.37 -33.36 19.01
CA ASP A 551 -2.11 -34.00 19.41
C ASP A 551 -0.98 -33.83 18.42
N TRP A 552 -0.88 -32.61 17.83
CA TRP A 552 0.23 -32.27 16.94
C TRP A 552 1.57 -32.09 17.69
N SER A 553 2.68 -32.37 17.00
CA SER A 553 4.04 -32.22 17.51
C SER A 553 4.79 -31.05 16.88
N VAL A 554 4.60 -30.80 15.57
CA VAL A 554 5.25 -29.73 14.81
C VAL A 554 4.21 -29.02 13.96
N ALA A 555 4.28 -27.69 13.89
CA ALA A 555 3.44 -26.89 12.98
C ALA A 555 4.30 -25.85 12.26
N ALA A 556 4.13 -25.73 10.94
CA ALA A 556 4.74 -24.67 10.14
C ALA A 556 3.66 -23.64 9.79
N CYS A 557 3.78 -22.44 10.36
CA CYS A 557 2.89 -21.33 10.09
C CYS A 557 3.09 -20.79 8.65
N ASP A 558 2.01 -20.44 7.96
CA ASP A 558 2.10 -19.61 6.76
C ASP A 558 2.26 -18.14 7.18
N VAL A 559 3.50 -17.70 7.22
CA VAL A 559 3.88 -16.31 7.54
C VAL A 559 4.35 -15.53 6.31
N GLY A 560 4.02 -16.03 5.11
CA GLY A 560 4.57 -15.53 3.85
C GLY A 560 5.98 -16.04 3.61
N GLN A 561 6.83 -15.20 2.99
CA GLN A 561 8.25 -15.54 2.82
C GLN A 561 8.94 -15.42 4.18
N GLY A 562 9.29 -16.56 4.81
CA GLY A 562 9.93 -16.58 6.12
C GLY A 562 9.61 -17.82 6.94
N ASP A 563 10.26 -17.96 8.09
CA ASP A 563 10.12 -19.09 8.98
C ASP A 563 9.31 -18.74 10.24
N ALA A 564 8.37 -19.59 10.59
CA ALA A 564 7.75 -19.64 11.91
C ALA A 564 7.29 -21.07 12.18
N ILE A 565 8.09 -21.82 12.94
CA ILE A 565 7.84 -23.24 13.22
C ILE A 565 7.58 -23.44 14.72
N LEU A 566 6.45 -24.03 15.03
CA LEU A 566 6.05 -24.38 16.38
C LEU A 566 6.35 -25.85 16.67
N ILE A 567 6.80 -26.13 17.88
CA ILE A 567 7.08 -27.48 18.37
C ILE A 567 6.34 -27.63 19.71
N ARG A 568 5.60 -28.70 19.87
CA ARG A 568 4.85 -28.96 21.09
C ARG A 568 5.23 -30.31 21.69
N SER A 569 5.50 -30.34 22.98
CA SER A 569 5.79 -31.55 23.73
C SER A 569 5.24 -31.47 25.14
N ALA A 570 4.38 -32.39 25.54
CA ALA A 570 3.76 -32.47 26.87
C ALA A 570 3.18 -31.13 27.40
N GLY A 571 2.60 -30.33 26.48
CA GLY A 571 1.99 -29.04 26.80
C GLY A 571 2.94 -27.83 26.72
N ALA A 572 4.24 -28.04 26.70
CA ALA A 572 5.22 -26.96 26.46
C ALA A 572 5.34 -26.67 24.96
N VAL A 573 5.53 -25.40 24.60
CA VAL A 573 5.58 -24.94 23.21
C VAL A 573 6.88 -24.18 22.96
N ALA A 574 7.59 -24.56 21.89
CA ALA A 574 8.67 -23.77 21.34
C ALA A 574 8.29 -23.15 19.99
N LEU A 575 8.85 -21.98 19.69
CA LEU A 575 8.78 -21.31 18.40
C LEU A 575 10.20 -21.16 17.82
N ILE A 576 10.39 -21.52 16.56
CA ILE A 576 11.61 -21.23 15.80
C ILE A 576 11.29 -20.19 14.76
N ASP A 577 11.90 -19.03 14.90
CA ASP A 577 11.71 -17.80 14.10
C ASP A 577 10.27 -17.26 14.16
N THR A 578 10.06 -16.05 13.66
CA THR A 578 8.81 -15.29 13.84
C THR A 578 8.17 -14.83 12.54
N GLY A 579 8.80 -15.15 11.39
CA GLY A 579 8.34 -14.69 10.09
C GLY A 579 8.60 -13.20 9.84
N VAL A 580 8.05 -12.71 8.74
CA VAL A 580 8.29 -11.35 8.22
C VAL A 580 7.47 -10.26 8.92
N ALA A 581 6.34 -10.62 9.56
CA ALA A 581 5.42 -9.66 10.17
C ALA A 581 4.65 -10.24 11.36
N PRO A 582 4.35 -9.44 12.39
CA PRO A 582 3.70 -9.90 13.61
C PRO A 582 2.25 -10.38 13.39
N ASP A 583 1.54 -9.85 12.42
CA ASP A 583 0.12 -10.18 12.19
C ASP A 583 -0.07 -11.62 11.74
N ALA A 584 0.76 -12.10 10.80
CA ALA A 584 0.69 -13.47 10.29
C ALA A 584 1.04 -14.49 11.40
N LEU A 585 2.07 -14.22 12.20
CA LEU A 585 2.42 -15.05 13.34
C LEU A 585 1.31 -15.05 14.40
N THR A 586 0.74 -13.88 14.72
CA THR A 586 -0.37 -13.78 15.68
C THR A 586 -1.57 -14.61 15.22
N ALA A 587 -1.94 -14.54 13.95
CA ALA A 587 -3.04 -15.33 13.40
C ALA A 587 -2.79 -16.85 13.53
N CYS A 588 -1.55 -17.29 13.30
CA CYS A 588 -1.17 -18.68 13.47
C CYS A 588 -1.23 -19.11 14.94
N LEU A 589 -0.68 -18.32 15.88
CA LEU A 589 -0.73 -18.59 17.31
C LEU A 589 -2.16 -18.67 17.82
N ASP A 590 -3.04 -17.78 17.38
CA ASP A 590 -4.46 -17.77 17.72
C ASP A 590 -5.18 -19.00 17.18
N THR A 591 -4.88 -19.41 15.95
CA THR A 591 -5.45 -20.62 15.31
C THR A 591 -5.09 -21.88 16.08
N LEU A 592 -3.85 -21.95 16.59
CA LEU A 592 -3.34 -23.07 17.38
C LEU A 592 -3.62 -22.93 18.89
N ALA A 593 -4.29 -21.84 19.31
CA ALA A 593 -4.63 -21.49 20.68
C ALA A 593 -3.40 -21.42 21.61
N ILE A 594 -2.29 -20.80 21.12
CA ILE A 594 -1.03 -20.65 21.87
C ILE A 594 -0.97 -19.25 22.49
N GLY A 595 -0.97 -19.19 23.81
CA GLY A 595 -0.88 -17.94 24.59
C GLY A 595 0.51 -17.61 25.10
N THR A 596 1.35 -18.63 25.37
CA THR A 596 2.70 -18.50 25.91
C THR A 596 3.65 -19.44 25.21
N LEU A 597 4.95 -19.08 25.21
CA LEU A 597 6.03 -19.82 24.58
C LEU A 597 7.11 -20.12 25.62
N ASP A 598 7.36 -21.38 25.91
CA ASP A 598 8.39 -21.80 26.87
C ASP A 598 9.79 -21.58 26.31
N LEU A 599 9.94 -21.68 25.00
CA LEU A 599 11.21 -21.51 24.30
C LEU A 599 10.98 -20.80 22.97
N VAL A 600 11.77 -19.78 22.66
CA VAL A 600 11.89 -19.19 21.32
C VAL A 600 13.31 -19.35 20.83
N ILE A 601 13.50 -19.70 19.57
CA ILE A 601 14.80 -19.79 18.92
C ILE A 601 14.78 -18.84 17.73
N LEU A 602 15.54 -17.73 17.81
CA LEU A 602 15.79 -16.84 16.69
C LEU A 602 17.05 -17.31 15.99
N THR A 603 16.92 -17.88 14.80
CA THR A 603 18.02 -18.54 14.12
C THR A 603 19.09 -17.56 13.67
N HIS A 604 18.69 -16.46 13.07
CA HIS A 604 19.50 -15.31 12.67
C HIS A 604 18.60 -14.06 12.52
N PHE A 605 19.16 -12.89 12.13
CA PHE A 605 18.47 -11.60 12.26
C PHE A 605 17.94 -11.04 10.93
N ASP A 606 17.74 -11.88 9.91
CA ASP A 606 17.09 -11.43 8.68
C ASP A 606 15.59 -11.20 8.92
N LEU A 607 14.99 -10.25 8.21
CA LEU A 607 13.62 -9.79 8.46
C LEU A 607 12.58 -10.91 8.37
N ASP A 608 12.77 -11.84 7.48
CA ASP A 608 11.90 -13.00 7.27
C ASP A 608 12.00 -14.07 8.39
N HIS A 609 12.86 -13.84 9.40
CA HIS A 609 13.02 -14.65 10.63
C HIS A 609 12.66 -13.90 11.89
N VAL A 610 12.90 -12.59 11.94
CA VAL A 610 12.67 -11.79 13.18
C VAL A 610 11.64 -10.67 13.00
N GLY A 611 11.08 -10.46 11.81
CA GLY A 611 10.12 -9.38 11.57
C GLY A 611 8.83 -9.47 12.34
N GLY A 612 8.46 -10.67 12.82
CA GLY A 612 7.27 -10.92 13.63
C GLY A 612 7.52 -10.89 15.15
N VAL A 613 8.70 -10.51 15.61
CA VAL A 613 9.10 -10.55 17.04
C VAL A 613 8.11 -9.83 17.97
N ASP A 614 7.49 -8.74 17.53
CA ASP A 614 6.53 -7.98 18.35
C ASP A 614 5.32 -8.82 18.77
N ALA A 615 4.96 -9.86 18.01
CA ALA A 615 3.88 -10.78 18.37
C ALA A 615 4.17 -11.61 19.63
N ILE A 616 5.44 -11.75 20.01
CA ILE A 616 5.88 -12.64 21.11
C ILE A 616 6.45 -11.89 22.31
N VAL A 617 6.60 -10.56 22.25
CA VAL A 617 7.00 -9.75 23.41
C VAL A 617 6.01 -9.95 24.56
N GLY A 618 6.52 -10.31 25.73
CA GLY A 618 5.71 -10.63 26.91
C GLY A 618 5.05 -12.01 26.91
N LYS A 619 5.33 -12.88 25.90
CA LYS A 619 4.80 -14.24 25.81
C LYS A 619 5.89 -15.31 25.88
N ALA A 620 7.17 -14.95 25.76
CA ALA A 620 8.30 -15.87 25.73
C ALA A 620 9.00 -15.94 27.09
N ASP A 621 9.33 -17.15 27.56
CA ASP A 621 10.08 -17.36 28.81
C ASP A 621 11.59 -17.40 28.56
N LEU A 622 12.04 -18.21 27.60
CA LEU A 622 13.45 -18.36 27.23
C LEU A 622 13.60 -18.07 25.72
N VAL A 623 14.52 -17.18 25.39
CA VAL A 623 14.91 -16.89 24.00
C VAL A 623 16.34 -17.33 23.76
N LEU A 624 16.55 -18.27 22.86
CA LEU A 624 17.84 -18.60 22.30
C LEU A 624 18.04 -17.86 21.00
N THR A 625 19.18 -17.22 20.81
CA THR A 625 19.40 -16.36 19.66
C THR A 625 20.74 -16.62 19.01
N GLY A 626 20.82 -16.43 17.70
CA GLY A 626 22.06 -16.26 16.97
C GLY A 626 22.86 -15.06 17.49
N ARG A 627 23.92 -14.70 16.80
CA ARG A 627 24.73 -13.52 17.15
C ARG A 627 24.08 -12.28 16.54
N PRO A 628 23.74 -11.24 17.33
CA PRO A 628 23.28 -9.97 16.78
C PRO A 628 24.37 -9.34 15.92
N GLU A 629 23.99 -8.74 14.80
CA GLU A 629 24.90 -8.17 13.80
C GLU A 629 25.00 -6.66 13.89
N ASN A 630 23.99 -6.01 14.44
CA ASN A 630 23.88 -4.56 14.51
C ASN A 630 23.13 -4.10 15.78
N ALA A 631 23.10 -2.78 16.01
CA ALA A 631 22.44 -2.19 17.17
C ALA A 631 20.89 -2.31 17.16
N ALA A 632 20.29 -2.59 16.03
CA ALA A 632 18.84 -2.82 15.95
C ALA A 632 18.49 -4.21 16.51
N ASP A 633 19.32 -5.21 16.17
CA ASP A 633 19.17 -6.57 16.71
C ASP A 633 19.32 -6.58 18.22
N GLU A 634 20.31 -5.82 18.75
CA GLU A 634 20.52 -5.71 20.21
C GLU A 634 19.31 -5.08 20.90
N ARG A 635 18.73 -4.02 20.33
CA ARG A 635 17.52 -3.38 20.86
C ARG A 635 16.32 -4.34 20.86
N MET A 636 16.12 -5.10 19.80
CA MET A 636 15.06 -6.11 19.73
C MET A 636 15.20 -7.16 20.84
N LEU A 637 16.42 -7.59 21.13
CA LEU A 637 16.70 -8.53 22.24
C LEU A 637 16.46 -7.87 23.61
N ASP A 638 16.77 -6.58 23.75
CA ASP A 638 16.47 -5.80 24.97
C ASP A 638 14.95 -5.67 25.17
N ASP A 639 14.16 -5.47 24.11
CA ASP A 639 12.70 -5.40 24.18
C ASP A 639 12.09 -6.74 24.60
N LEU A 640 12.60 -7.87 24.10
CA LEU A 640 12.21 -9.20 24.55
C LEU A 640 12.55 -9.42 26.02
N ALA A 641 13.74 -9.01 26.46
CA ALA A 641 14.16 -9.09 27.85
C ALA A 641 13.31 -8.18 28.77
N ALA A 642 12.98 -6.98 28.32
CA ALA A 642 12.06 -6.06 29.00
C ALA A 642 10.64 -6.63 29.10
N GLY A 643 10.22 -7.42 28.11
CA GLY A 643 8.99 -8.21 28.11
C GLY A 643 8.98 -9.40 29.09
N GLY A 644 10.10 -9.70 29.74
CA GLY A 644 10.24 -10.75 30.75
C GLY A 644 10.99 -11.99 30.29
N ALA A 645 11.43 -12.07 29.05
CA ALA A 645 12.14 -13.21 28.48
C ALA A 645 13.59 -13.30 29.03
N THR A 646 14.07 -14.53 29.27
CA THR A 646 15.50 -14.77 29.49
C THR A 646 16.20 -14.98 28.16
N VAL A 647 16.96 -13.97 27.69
CA VAL A 647 17.68 -14.04 26.41
C VAL A 647 19.06 -14.69 26.62
N ARG A 648 19.39 -15.70 25.80
CA ARG A 648 20.67 -16.39 25.78
C ARG A 648 21.16 -16.63 24.35
N ARG A 649 22.44 -16.45 24.14
CA ARG A 649 23.07 -16.82 22.88
C ARG A 649 23.18 -18.34 22.75
N ALA A 650 22.82 -18.86 21.58
CA ALA A 650 22.90 -20.27 21.23
C ALA A 650 24.27 -20.63 20.63
N ASP A 651 24.91 -21.67 21.20
CA ASP A 651 26.17 -22.23 20.69
C ASP A 651 26.02 -23.76 20.59
N ALA A 652 26.71 -24.37 19.61
CA ALA A 652 26.72 -25.81 19.43
C ALA A 652 27.12 -26.56 20.70
N GLY A 653 26.35 -27.57 21.05
CA GLY A 653 26.48 -28.34 22.28
C GLY A 653 25.56 -27.91 23.42
N MET A 654 24.91 -26.73 23.32
CA MET A 654 23.83 -26.38 24.26
C MET A 654 22.66 -27.36 24.09
N SER A 655 22.02 -27.71 25.18
CA SER A 655 20.87 -28.60 25.21
C SER A 655 19.95 -28.26 26.34
N GLY A 656 18.71 -28.68 26.23
CA GLY A 656 17.70 -28.52 27.28
C GLY A 656 16.49 -29.40 27.00
N THR A 657 15.42 -29.12 27.74
CA THR A 657 14.15 -29.83 27.63
C THR A 657 13.04 -28.88 27.19
N LEU A 658 12.08 -29.40 26.41
CA LEU A 658 10.81 -28.79 26.09
C LEU A 658 9.73 -29.80 26.46
N GLY A 659 9.04 -29.55 27.56
CA GLY A 659 8.19 -30.60 28.15
C GLY A 659 8.96 -31.88 28.40
N THR A 660 8.61 -32.96 27.73
CA THR A 660 9.33 -34.25 27.79
C THR A 660 10.41 -34.40 26.72
N ALA A 661 10.35 -33.63 25.61
CA ALA A 661 11.34 -33.71 24.54
C ALA A 661 12.67 -33.04 24.91
N HIS A 662 13.74 -33.50 24.31
CA HIS A 662 15.07 -32.94 24.46
C HIS A 662 15.48 -32.18 23.18
N TRP A 663 15.99 -30.96 23.33
CA TRP A 663 16.55 -30.21 22.20
C TRP A 663 18.07 -30.07 22.34
N ARG A 664 18.77 -30.01 21.25
CA ARG A 664 20.21 -29.81 21.19
C ARG A 664 20.60 -28.93 20.00
N VAL A 665 21.39 -27.89 20.28
CA VAL A 665 21.96 -26.99 19.27
C VAL A 665 23.13 -27.70 18.58
N LEU A 666 23.10 -27.76 17.25
CA LEU A 666 24.15 -28.36 16.41
C LEU A 666 25.10 -27.30 15.86
N TRP A 667 24.61 -26.06 15.68
CA TRP A 667 25.29 -24.93 15.07
C TRP A 667 24.76 -23.61 15.62
N PRO A 668 25.51 -22.49 15.69
CA PRO A 668 26.93 -22.29 15.31
C PRO A 668 27.92 -22.80 16.36
N PRO A 669 29.22 -22.95 16.01
CA PRO A 669 30.24 -23.36 16.97
C PRO A 669 30.53 -22.26 18.01
N PRO A 670 30.92 -22.60 19.27
CA PRO A 670 31.04 -21.65 20.38
C PRO A 670 32.01 -20.48 20.16
N ARG A 671 32.90 -20.58 19.21
CA ARG A 671 33.86 -19.54 18.79
C ARG A 671 33.72 -19.31 17.31
N ALA A 672 32.51 -19.05 16.82
CA ALA A 672 32.28 -18.68 15.45
C ALA A 672 33.12 -17.42 15.13
N GLY A 673 34.09 -17.56 14.23
CA GLY A 673 34.87 -16.45 13.72
C GLY A 673 34.04 -15.60 12.76
N PRO A 674 34.60 -14.50 12.25
CA PRO A 674 33.88 -13.56 11.35
C PRO A 674 33.41 -14.17 10.01
N LEU A 675 33.76 -15.43 9.74
CA LEU A 675 33.32 -16.19 8.57
C LEU A 675 31.90 -16.76 8.70
N TRP A 676 31.30 -16.73 9.90
CA TRP A 676 29.99 -17.28 10.20
C TRP A 676 29.09 -16.14 10.72
N THR A 677 28.40 -15.48 9.78
CA THR A 677 27.43 -14.39 10.01
C THR A 677 26.20 -14.64 9.14
N GLY A 678 25.08 -14.00 9.43
CA GLY A 678 23.82 -14.14 8.69
C GLY A 678 23.39 -15.60 8.58
N ASN A 679 22.92 -15.98 7.39
CA ASN A 679 22.43 -17.32 7.08
C ASN A 679 23.42 -18.44 7.46
N ALA A 680 24.71 -18.23 7.22
CA ALA A 680 25.74 -19.22 7.54
C ALA A 680 25.93 -19.47 9.04
N ALA A 681 25.40 -18.57 9.90
CA ALA A 681 25.43 -18.68 11.37
C ALA A 681 24.07 -19.08 11.97
N SER A 682 23.06 -19.40 11.16
CA SER A 682 21.72 -19.76 11.63
C SER A 682 21.73 -20.86 12.69
N VAL A 683 21.06 -20.63 13.80
CA VAL A 683 20.97 -21.62 14.88
C VAL A 683 20.26 -22.87 14.38
N THR A 684 20.96 -23.98 14.38
CA THR A 684 20.44 -25.29 13.93
C THR A 684 20.18 -26.17 15.14
N VAL A 685 18.99 -26.75 15.21
CA VAL A 685 18.55 -27.52 16.38
C VAL A 685 17.99 -28.88 15.94
N VAL A 686 18.32 -29.93 16.69
CA VAL A 686 17.63 -31.19 16.65
C VAL A 686 16.76 -31.33 17.90
N VAL A 687 15.53 -31.79 17.69
CA VAL A 687 14.56 -32.08 18.78
C VAL A 687 14.29 -33.59 18.79
N GLU A 688 14.55 -34.17 19.93
CA GLU A 688 14.42 -35.61 20.18
C GLU A 688 13.24 -35.84 21.13
N PRO A 689 12.18 -36.54 20.71
CA PRO A 689 11.05 -36.86 21.61
C PRO A 689 11.50 -37.82 22.70
N ALA A 690 10.84 -37.78 23.85
CA ALA A 690 11.07 -38.74 24.93
C ALA A 690 10.48 -40.12 24.60
N GLU A 691 9.37 -40.13 23.87
CA GLU A 691 8.71 -41.34 23.44
C GLU A 691 9.50 -41.97 22.29
N PRO A 692 9.76 -43.31 22.30
CA PRO A 692 10.52 -43.99 21.24
C PRO A 692 9.90 -43.84 19.84
N ASP A 693 8.57 -43.66 19.77
CA ASP A 693 7.79 -43.54 18.55
C ASP A 693 7.49 -42.09 18.18
N GLY A 694 8.01 -41.11 18.91
CA GLY A 694 7.80 -39.69 18.64
C GLY A 694 8.58 -39.21 17.42
N ILE A 695 8.18 -38.05 16.87
CA ILE A 695 8.75 -37.47 15.66
C ILE A 695 10.07 -36.75 16.00
N ARG A 696 11.17 -37.28 15.56
CA ARG A 696 12.49 -36.65 15.67
C ARG A 696 12.68 -35.63 14.55
N SER A 697 12.97 -34.39 14.91
CA SER A 697 12.94 -33.27 13.98
C SER A 697 14.25 -32.50 13.94
N LEU A 698 14.66 -32.07 12.73
CA LEU A 698 15.85 -31.25 12.47
C LEU A 698 15.42 -29.91 11.88
N PHE A 699 15.89 -28.81 12.44
CA PHE A 699 15.59 -27.45 12.01
C PHE A 699 16.88 -26.77 11.61
N LEU A 700 17.04 -26.47 10.29
CA LEU A 700 18.28 -26.02 9.71
C LEU A 700 18.45 -24.50 9.68
N GLY A 701 17.37 -23.72 9.98
CA GLY A 701 17.38 -22.28 9.70
C GLY A 701 17.68 -22.01 8.22
N ASP A 702 18.53 -21.05 7.94
CA ASP A 702 18.92 -20.67 6.57
C ASP A 702 20.35 -21.05 6.21
N LEU A 703 20.87 -22.15 6.81
CA LEU A 703 22.22 -22.61 6.60
C LEU A 703 22.57 -22.82 5.11
N ASP A 704 23.71 -22.27 4.70
CA ASP A 704 24.34 -22.51 3.41
C ASP A 704 24.97 -23.94 3.30
N GLU A 705 25.29 -24.34 2.10
CA GLU A 705 25.90 -25.65 1.83
C GLU A 705 27.18 -25.88 2.64
N ARG A 706 27.98 -24.83 2.83
CA ARG A 706 29.26 -24.88 3.55
C ARG A 706 29.06 -25.18 5.05
N ALA A 707 28.10 -24.54 5.69
CA ALA A 707 27.77 -24.76 7.11
C ALA A 707 27.18 -26.17 7.31
N GLN A 708 26.29 -26.61 6.42
CA GLN A 708 25.74 -27.96 6.41
C GLN A 708 26.84 -29.03 6.35
N LYS A 709 27.81 -28.89 5.42
CA LYS A 709 28.96 -29.76 5.33
C LYS A 709 29.81 -29.79 6.60
N ARG A 710 29.92 -28.66 7.31
CA ARG A 710 30.67 -28.59 8.57
C ARG A 710 29.97 -29.34 9.70
N ILE A 711 28.63 -29.23 9.80
CA ILE A 711 27.85 -30.01 10.77
C ILE A 711 28.09 -31.51 10.56
N LEU A 712 28.02 -31.97 9.32
CA LEU A 712 28.25 -33.38 8.98
C LEU A 712 29.69 -33.84 9.32
N ALA A 713 30.70 -33.05 8.98
CA ALA A 713 32.09 -33.34 9.28
C ALA A 713 32.38 -33.41 10.79
N GLY A 714 31.65 -32.63 11.61
CA GLY A 714 31.74 -32.61 13.05
C GLY A 714 30.92 -33.70 13.77
N HIS A 715 30.27 -34.61 13.04
CA HIS A 715 29.33 -35.61 13.56
C HIS A 715 28.22 -35.01 14.42
N GLY A 716 27.77 -33.79 14.03
CA GLY A 716 26.72 -33.05 14.75
C GLY A 716 25.36 -33.76 14.69
N LEU A 717 24.96 -34.22 13.51
CA LEU A 717 23.77 -35.05 13.32
C LEU A 717 24.08 -36.53 13.60
N ARG A 718 23.32 -37.14 14.51
CA ARG A 718 23.50 -38.54 14.94
C ARG A 718 22.29 -39.36 14.50
N GLY A 719 22.39 -39.99 13.35
CA GLY A 719 21.32 -40.84 12.79
C GLY A 719 20.18 -40.07 12.12
N PRO A 720 19.27 -40.81 11.50
CA PRO A 720 18.16 -40.22 10.72
C PRO A 720 17.16 -39.43 11.61
N VAL A 721 16.40 -38.54 10.96
CA VAL A 721 15.28 -37.81 11.56
C VAL A 721 14.01 -38.15 10.79
N ASP A 722 12.84 -37.89 11.37
CA ASP A 722 11.56 -38.13 10.73
C ASP A 722 11.09 -36.90 9.92
N LEU A 723 11.45 -35.71 10.41
CA LEU A 723 11.08 -34.43 9.84
C LEU A 723 12.29 -33.50 9.75
N VAL A 724 12.43 -32.80 8.63
CA VAL A 724 13.42 -31.74 8.45
C VAL A 724 12.77 -30.44 8.01
N LYS A 725 13.05 -29.31 8.70
CA LYS A 725 12.82 -27.98 8.12
C LYS A 725 13.95 -27.71 7.13
N VAL A 726 13.59 -27.58 5.87
CA VAL A 726 14.53 -27.36 4.76
C VAL A 726 15.21 -26.01 4.94
N ALA A 727 16.52 -25.94 4.71
CA ALA A 727 17.25 -24.69 4.90
C ALA A 727 16.83 -23.62 3.86
N HIS A 728 16.86 -22.35 4.28
CA HIS A 728 16.78 -21.16 3.45
C HIS A 728 15.60 -21.22 2.45
N HIS A 729 14.40 -21.53 2.95
CA HIS A 729 13.13 -21.62 2.21
C HIS A 729 13.21 -22.46 0.93
N GLY A 730 14.21 -23.31 0.84
CA GLY A 730 14.42 -24.14 -0.35
C GLY A 730 15.32 -23.51 -1.41
N SER A 731 16.31 -22.71 -1.05
CA SER A 731 17.33 -22.20 -1.99
C SER A 731 18.15 -23.33 -2.63
N ALA A 732 18.83 -23.05 -3.74
CA ALA A 732 19.70 -24.01 -4.41
C ALA A 732 21.04 -24.27 -3.67
N ASP A 733 21.43 -23.40 -2.72
CA ASP A 733 22.67 -23.48 -1.95
C ASP A 733 22.55 -24.50 -0.80
N GLN A 734 22.49 -25.79 -1.15
CA GLN A 734 22.22 -26.90 -0.24
C GLN A 734 23.21 -28.04 -0.41
N SER A 735 23.39 -28.83 0.65
CA SER A 735 24.17 -30.05 0.62
C SER A 735 23.26 -31.27 0.45
N ALA A 736 23.25 -31.93 -0.70
CA ALA A 736 22.48 -33.16 -0.91
C ALA A 736 22.76 -34.20 0.19
N ARG A 737 24.04 -34.31 0.61
CA ARG A 737 24.45 -35.21 1.67
C ARG A 737 23.78 -34.93 3.03
N MET A 738 23.40 -33.67 3.30
CA MET A 738 22.67 -33.33 4.53
C MET A 738 21.31 -34.05 4.55
N TYR A 739 20.58 -34.02 3.45
CA TYR A 739 19.26 -34.65 3.33
C TYR A 739 19.37 -36.18 3.25
N GLU A 740 20.40 -36.70 2.59
CA GLU A 740 20.70 -38.15 2.57
C GLU A 740 20.98 -38.70 3.98
N GLU A 741 21.79 -37.99 4.79
CA GLU A 741 22.10 -38.41 6.17
C GLU A 741 20.93 -38.17 7.12
N ALA A 742 20.15 -37.08 6.91
CA ALA A 742 18.91 -36.83 7.65
C ALA A 742 17.83 -37.87 7.35
N ALA A 743 17.76 -38.38 6.13
CA ALA A 743 16.83 -39.41 5.63
C ALA A 743 15.37 -39.15 6.12
N ALA A 744 14.98 -37.89 6.16
CA ALA A 744 13.68 -37.46 6.67
C ALA A 744 12.56 -37.85 5.71
N ARG A 745 11.44 -38.32 6.24
CA ARG A 745 10.25 -38.58 5.40
C ARG A 745 9.50 -37.32 5.02
N ILE A 746 9.53 -36.29 5.88
CA ILE A 746 8.81 -35.03 5.73
C ILE A 746 9.82 -33.88 5.69
N GLY A 747 9.74 -33.04 4.65
CA GLY A 747 10.51 -31.80 4.51
C GLY A 747 9.56 -30.60 4.59
N LEU A 748 9.63 -29.81 5.66
CA LEU A 748 8.89 -28.56 5.74
C LEU A 748 9.65 -27.47 4.96
N VAL A 749 8.96 -26.82 4.03
CA VAL A 749 9.49 -25.72 3.20
C VAL A 749 8.61 -24.49 3.42
N PRO A 750 8.88 -23.70 4.47
CA PRO A 750 8.19 -22.42 4.65
C PRO A 750 8.60 -21.44 3.56
N VAL A 751 7.64 -21.01 2.76
CA VAL A 751 7.86 -20.15 1.60
C VAL A 751 6.58 -19.39 1.27
N GLY A 752 6.69 -18.15 0.83
CA GLY A 752 5.54 -17.32 0.49
C GLY A 752 5.03 -17.55 -0.93
N ALA A 753 3.72 -17.46 -1.12
CA ALA A 753 3.07 -17.56 -2.43
C ALA A 753 3.53 -16.47 -3.42
N ASP A 754 3.87 -15.29 -2.90
CA ASP A 754 4.31 -14.13 -3.69
C ASP A 754 5.85 -13.97 -3.68
N ASN A 755 6.62 -15.06 -3.43
CA ASN A 755 8.07 -14.94 -3.39
C ASN A 755 8.68 -14.77 -4.79
N ASP A 756 9.53 -13.74 -4.93
CA ASP A 756 10.26 -13.43 -6.17
C ASP A 756 11.66 -14.07 -6.23
N TYR A 757 12.04 -14.86 -5.21
CA TYR A 757 13.36 -15.49 -5.14
C TYR A 757 13.47 -16.78 -5.97
N GLY A 758 12.33 -17.31 -6.43
CA GLY A 758 12.27 -18.59 -7.13
C GLY A 758 12.48 -19.80 -6.23
N HIS A 759 12.18 -19.67 -4.94
CA HIS A 759 12.18 -20.75 -3.95
C HIS A 759 10.82 -21.49 -3.91
N PRO A 760 10.79 -22.80 -3.63
CA PRO A 760 11.96 -23.68 -3.58
C PRO A 760 12.57 -23.91 -4.98
N ALA A 761 13.89 -23.95 -5.04
CA ALA A 761 14.62 -24.20 -6.27
C ALA A 761 14.35 -25.62 -6.80
N PRO A 762 14.25 -25.84 -8.13
CA PRO A 762 14.06 -27.18 -8.70
C PRO A 762 15.14 -28.18 -8.26
N ASP A 763 16.39 -27.76 -8.21
CA ASP A 763 17.53 -28.60 -7.80
C ASP A 763 17.36 -29.12 -6.37
N LEU A 764 16.80 -28.31 -5.47
CA LEU A 764 16.52 -28.76 -4.12
C LEU A 764 15.38 -29.79 -4.09
N LEU A 765 14.31 -29.57 -4.85
CA LEU A 765 13.21 -30.53 -4.92
C LEU A 765 13.69 -31.89 -5.41
N ASP A 766 14.62 -31.90 -6.38
CA ASP A 766 15.27 -33.12 -6.86
C ASP A 766 16.15 -33.78 -5.76
N MET A 767 16.88 -33.00 -4.96
CA MET A 767 17.67 -33.50 -3.82
C MET A 767 16.77 -34.14 -2.77
N LEU A 768 15.63 -33.51 -2.42
CA LEU A 768 14.65 -34.06 -1.47
C LEU A 768 14.02 -35.36 -1.99
N ALA A 769 13.66 -35.40 -3.26
CA ALA A 769 13.12 -36.59 -3.90
C ALA A 769 14.14 -37.72 -3.91
N ALA A 770 15.40 -37.45 -4.20
CA ALA A 770 16.48 -38.43 -4.14
C ALA A 770 16.73 -38.97 -2.73
N ALA A 771 16.57 -38.15 -1.71
CA ALA A 771 16.65 -38.53 -0.28
C ALA A 771 15.38 -39.24 0.22
N GLY A 772 14.33 -39.34 -0.58
CA GLY A 772 13.05 -39.93 -0.17
C GLY A 772 12.20 -39.00 0.73
N THR A 773 12.47 -37.71 0.73
CA THR A 773 11.78 -36.69 1.55
C THR A 773 10.63 -36.07 0.77
N THR A 774 9.42 -36.08 1.33
CA THR A 774 8.25 -35.42 0.75
C THR A 774 8.23 -33.96 1.17
N PRO A 775 8.35 -32.98 0.24
CA PRO A 775 8.27 -31.58 0.57
C PRO A 775 6.82 -31.15 0.84
N LEU A 776 6.60 -30.45 1.96
CA LEU A 776 5.37 -29.79 2.31
C LEU A 776 5.64 -28.29 2.32
N ARG A 777 4.95 -27.53 1.45
CA ARG A 777 5.21 -26.12 1.17
C ARG A 777 4.08 -25.25 1.72
N THR A 778 4.41 -24.22 2.49
CA THR A 778 3.38 -23.31 3.06
C THR A 778 2.65 -22.50 1.99
N ASP A 779 3.29 -22.13 0.89
CA ASP A 779 2.67 -21.40 -0.24
C ASP A 779 1.57 -22.20 -0.97
N LEU A 780 1.58 -23.54 -0.85
CA LEU A 780 0.58 -24.42 -1.44
C LEU A 780 -0.40 -24.97 -0.41
N CYS A 781 0.06 -25.20 0.80
CA CYS A 781 -0.65 -25.96 1.84
C CYS A 781 -1.24 -25.07 2.94
N GLY A 782 -0.87 -23.76 3.01
CA GLY A 782 -1.16 -22.89 4.15
C GLY A 782 -0.47 -23.37 5.42
N LEU A 783 -1.16 -23.29 6.56
CA LEU A 783 -0.67 -23.88 7.82
C LEU A 783 -0.52 -25.41 7.67
N ILE A 784 0.67 -25.92 8.00
CA ILE A 784 0.99 -27.35 7.97
C ILE A 784 1.17 -27.83 9.40
N VAL A 785 0.47 -28.90 9.79
CA VAL A 785 0.54 -29.48 11.13
C VAL A 785 0.88 -30.95 11.04
N VAL A 786 1.88 -31.38 11.79
CA VAL A 786 2.38 -32.73 11.80
C VAL A 786 2.25 -33.31 13.23
N GLY A 787 1.64 -34.46 13.35
CA GLY A 787 1.46 -35.21 14.58
C GLY A 787 1.56 -36.72 14.34
N GLY A 788 1.03 -37.51 15.27
CA GLY A 788 1.09 -38.96 15.21
C GLY A 788 2.44 -39.51 15.65
N THR A 789 2.89 -40.60 15.03
CA THR A 789 4.17 -41.27 15.40
C THR A 789 5.15 -41.28 14.24
N ALA A 790 6.42 -41.49 14.51
CA ALA A 790 7.49 -41.64 13.50
C ALA A 790 7.15 -42.70 12.43
N ALA A 791 6.52 -43.81 12.84
CA ALA A 791 6.10 -44.85 11.89
C ALA A 791 4.86 -44.48 11.06
N ALA A 792 3.96 -43.67 11.62
CA ALA A 792 2.70 -43.23 11.01
C ALA A 792 2.44 -41.76 11.29
N PRO A 793 3.20 -40.85 10.67
CA PRO A 793 2.98 -39.41 10.83
C PRO A 793 1.63 -39.01 10.23
N VAL A 794 0.91 -38.19 10.94
CA VAL A 794 -0.37 -37.58 10.47
C VAL A 794 -0.06 -36.15 10.06
N VAL A 795 -0.28 -35.85 8.79
CA VAL A 795 -0.14 -34.50 8.25
C VAL A 795 -1.52 -33.91 8.02
N TRP A 796 -1.75 -32.76 8.59
CA TRP A 796 -2.91 -31.92 8.32
C TRP A 796 -2.45 -30.62 7.65
N THR A 797 -3.19 -30.17 6.66
CA THR A 797 -2.90 -28.93 5.93
C THR A 797 -4.16 -28.10 5.82
N GLU A 798 -4.01 -26.80 5.91
CA GLU A 798 -5.11 -25.84 5.81
C GLU A 798 -5.75 -25.84 4.41
N MET A 799 -4.92 -25.98 3.39
CA MET A 799 -5.31 -26.14 1.99
C MET A 799 -4.83 -27.49 1.47
N PRO A 800 -5.54 -28.10 0.51
CA PRO A 800 -5.04 -29.32 -0.15
C PRO A 800 -3.74 -29.03 -0.89
N CYS A 801 -2.67 -29.70 -0.55
CA CYS A 801 -1.37 -29.56 -1.21
C CYS A 801 -1.35 -30.22 -2.59
#